data_c436cb56156ea86689cbd3b77f76def0
#
_entry.id   c436cb56156ea86689cbd3b77f76def0
#
_cell.length_a   1.000
_cell.length_b   1.000
_cell.length_c   1.000
_cell.angle_alpha   90.00
_cell.angle_beta   90.00
_cell.angle_gamma   90.00
#
_symmetry.space_group_name_H-M   'P 1'
#
loop_
_entity.id
_entity.type
_entity.pdbx_description
1 polymer ?
#
loop_
_entity_poly.entity_id
_entity_poly.type
_entity_poly.pdbx_seq_one_letter_code
_entity_poly.pdbx_strand_id
1 'polypeptide(L)'
;MSALTTHTTIPKIVSSQDDLDFQFLKKIGIEYIESLGGRLWTDYNDHDPGITILEMLCYAITDLGNRIELPIENLLAKEDGSGFGNQFFSASEILPNRALTPLDYRKLFIDIDGVRNCWLSKHKKTVYVNCKDDELSYDLTTFDTVPERFIRQFDYNGLYDLLVDFDLSDFDKTQNDYEAKVVDFKKSVEKSIREKYHANRNLCEDLIDISAVGIQPILICSNIEIERDADEDEIQAKIYFEIQRYFAPSVHFYSLKEMIGKEYRTDEIFDGPLLDHGFIDTDELKKTTLRSQVRLSDIMNIISSIEGVKVIKDITIGNCDGSEADDWVICVDANKRPELCSDAVFNFTKDVIPVVVSEEKVKEHLAKLEAALDLSRELSGLDKILELPEAKYLDTDWYTTIQNDFPDTYGISPFGLPSTATVERKSQAKQLKAYLLFFDQILASYFSQLGVVRDLLSLNSDLSRTYFTQVVQDIKDFDQLVSPTDYPANDPELLAELLLEPQDDINERKNQLLDHLISRFAERFSEYTFLMKELYGSASTELIVQSKQEFLKDYHLVSGNRGGALNYYRQPPAKLWDTDNVSGVERRIARLCGFKDEGFRRRDIANSYVNVYMSGTQYSWLIKDDTNTTVLSSTVDYPTYSKAVNELHLAVLHIIQSNEKLVEKAYEDGEFIDNAEIGNILIRVPNAGSYSFDIIDKNSPNPNYIIAQHNTQHATAEALKDTILSCIDFMKYRFTEEGIFLVEHILMRPDITMTSVPADEFLPVYLDDCVECNCIDPYSYRVSIVLPGYTQRFSNIDFRDFMEELIREELPAHVVPKICWVGERKGHVPDTENDLINFENAYKEFLLKRTDLEQKHDPATLKALIDALGDLNTIYPSGTLYNCETEELDGKIILGRTNLGTL
;
A
#
# COMPACT_ATOMS: atom_id res chain seq x y z
N MET A 1 -15.75 30.69 -13.34
CA MET A 1 -17.02 30.30 -14.00
C MET A 1 -18.15 30.61 -13.05
N SER A 2 -19.21 31.34 -13.51
CA SER A 2 -20.32 31.71 -12.65
C SER A 2 -21.03 30.45 -12.14
N ALA A 3 -21.21 30.35 -10.83
CA ALA A 3 -22.07 29.35 -10.23
C ALA A 3 -23.43 29.39 -10.96
N LEU A 4 -23.73 28.35 -11.69
CA LEU A 4 -25.09 28.09 -12.18
C LEU A 4 -25.93 27.87 -10.93
N THR A 5 -26.67 28.88 -10.53
CA THR A 5 -27.76 28.72 -9.58
C THR A 5 -28.73 27.72 -10.20
N THR A 6 -28.67 26.49 -9.78
CA THR A 6 -29.65 25.46 -10.12
C THR A 6 -31.00 25.94 -9.55
N HIS A 7 -31.81 26.52 -10.38
CA HIS A 7 -33.20 26.78 -10.00
C HIS A 7 -33.87 25.43 -9.81
N THR A 8 -34.37 25.18 -8.60
CA THR A 8 -35.20 24.02 -8.30
C THR A 8 -36.53 24.18 -9.02
N THR A 9 -36.60 23.62 -10.23
CA THR A 9 -37.85 23.60 -11.02
C THR A 9 -38.25 22.14 -11.20
N ILE A 10 -39.56 21.90 -11.02
CA ILE A 10 -40.14 20.60 -11.33
C ILE A 10 -40.10 20.43 -12.85
N PRO A 11 -39.43 19.41 -13.40
CA PRO A 11 -39.37 19.20 -14.83
C PRO A 11 -40.75 18.90 -15.40
N LYS A 12 -41.05 19.46 -16.53
CA LYS A 12 -42.32 19.27 -17.22
C LYS A 12 -42.41 17.91 -17.95
N ILE A 13 -41.25 17.27 -18.13
CA ILE A 13 -41.13 15.94 -18.74
C ILE A 13 -40.90 14.95 -17.62
N VAL A 14 -41.75 13.95 -17.52
CA VAL A 14 -41.63 12.85 -16.56
C VAL A 14 -40.33 12.10 -16.86
N SER A 15 -39.62 11.67 -15.79
CA SER A 15 -38.45 10.82 -15.91
C SER A 15 -38.78 9.58 -16.73
N SER A 16 -37.85 9.10 -17.56
CA SER A 16 -37.98 7.83 -18.25
C SER A 16 -37.67 6.62 -17.33
N GLN A 17 -37.42 6.84 -16.06
CA GLN A 17 -37.14 5.80 -15.08
C GLN A 17 -38.44 5.28 -14.49
N ASP A 18 -38.61 3.96 -14.49
CA ASP A 18 -39.83 3.27 -14.16
C ASP A 18 -40.26 3.46 -12.70
N ASP A 19 -39.29 3.57 -11.78
CA ASP A 19 -39.48 3.77 -10.34
C ASP A 19 -39.87 5.21 -9.96
N LEU A 20 -39.59 6.17 -10.79
CA LEU A 20 -39.98 7.57 -10.65
C LEU A 20 -41.27 7.93 -11.40
N ASP A 21 -41.79 7.02 -12.21
CA ASP A 21 -43.06 7.23 -12.95
C ASP A 21 -44.24 6.62 -12.16
N PHE A 22 -44.90 7.43 -11.38
CA PHE A 22 -46.10 7.04 -10.61
C PHE A 22 -47.17 6.41 -11.47
N GLN A 23 -47.41 6.87 -12.69
CA GLN A 23 -48.43 6.31 -13.60
C GLN A 23 -48.04 4.94 -14.12
N PHE A 24 -46.76 4.74 -14.39
CA PHE A 24 -46.21 3.45 -14.75
C PHE A 24 -46.36 2.43 -13.60
N LEU A 25 -45.95 2.81 -12.39
CA LEU A 25 -46.05 1.98 -11.19
C LEU A 25 -47.53 1.59 -10.90
N LYS A 26 -48.47 2.57 -10.97
CA LYS A 26 -49.89 2.31 -10.80
C LYS A 26 -50.43 1.34 -11.86
N LYS A 27 -50.05 1.53 -13.12
CA LYS A 27 -50.47 0.65 -14.22
C LYS A 27 -49.98 -0.76 -14.02
N ILE A 28 -48.69 -0.97 -13.74
CA ILE A 28 -48.10 -2.30 -13.43
C ILE A 28 -48.77 -2.92 -12.22
N GLY A 29 -48.97 -2.15 -11.16
CA GLY A 29 -49.66 -2.61 -9.97
C GLY A 29 -51.06 -3.13 -10.27
N ILE A 30 -51.84 -2.45 -11.12
CA ILE A 30 -53.16 -2.89 -11.56
C ILE A 30 -53.05 -4.18 -12.40
N GLU A 31 -52.09 -4.30 -13.31
CA GLU A 31 -51.86 -5.49 -14.12
C GLU A 31 -51.51 -6.69 -13.24
N TYR A 32 -50.74 -6.54 -12.16
CA TYR A 32 -50.48 -7.58 -11.17
C TYR A 32 -51.73 -7.97 -10.39
N ILE A 33 -52.52 -7.01 -9.92
CA ILE A 33 -53.78 -7.27 -9.23
C ILE A 33 -54.74 -8.03 -10.13
N GLU A 34 -54.88 -7.65 -11.40
CA GLU A 34 -55.70 -8.30 -12.39
C GLU A 34 -55.25 -9.75 -12.64
N SER A 35 -53.95 -9.96 -12.78
CA SER A 35 -53.38 -11.31 -13.02
C SER A 35 -53.55 -12.27 -11.85
N LEU A 36 -53.38 -11.76 -10.61
CA LEU A 36 -53.42 -12.58 -9.39
C LEU A 36 -54.80 -12.70 -8.78
N GLY A 37 -55.60 -11.64 -8.83
CA GLY A 37 -56.86 -11.50 -8.10
C GLY A 37 -58.09 -11.11 -8.94
N GLY A 38 -57.96 -10.95 -10.25
CA GLY A 38 -59.02 -10.39 -11.10
C GLY A 38 -60.36 -11.14 -11.11
N ARG A 39 -60.43 -12.37 -10.54
CA ARG A 39 -61.70 -13.08 -10.32
C ARG A 39 -62.47 -12.58 -9.10
N LEU A 40 -61.77 -12.00 -8.09
CA LEU A 40 -62.33 -11.54 -6.82
C LEU A 40 -62.42 -10.02 -6.76
N TRP A 41 -61.51 -9.32 -7.40
CA TRP A 41 -61.37 -7.87 -7.40
C TRP A 41 -61.48 -7.37 -8.84
N THR A 42 -62.58 -6.72 -9.17
CA THR A 42 -62.94 -6.30 -10.51
C THR A 42 -63.13 -4.80 -10.67
N ASP A 43 -63.04 -4.02 -9.60
CA ASP A 43 -63.19 -2.57 -9.61
C ASP A 43 -61.80 -1.95 -9.44
N TYR A 44 -61.28 -1.28 -10.44
CA TYR A 44 -59.96 -0.61 -10.45
C TYR A 44 -60.09 0.90 -10.56
N ASN A 45 -61.22 1.46 -10.12
CA ASN A 45 -61.48 2.90 -10.13
C ASN A 45 -60.80 3.59 -8.93
N ASP A 46 -60.51 4.89 -9.05
CA ASP A 46 -59.81 5.69 -8.04
C ASP A 46 -60.56 5.80 -6.69
N HIS A 47 -61.82 5.40 -6.64
CA HIS A 47 -62.60 5.41 -5.38
C HIS A 47 -62.54 4.03 -4.67
N ASP A 48 -61.94 3.03 -5.24
CA ASP A 48 -61.73 1.72 -4.59
C ASP A 48 -60.67 1.83 -3.51
N PRO A 49 -60.93 1.35 -2.28
CA PRO A 49 -59.97 1.37 -1.18
C PRO A 49 -58.64 0.68 -1.48
N GLY A 50 -58.68 -0.41 -2.25
CA GLY A 50 -57.48 -1.14 -2.65
C GLY A 50 -56.63 -0.36 -3.63
N ILE A 51 -57.27 0.38 -4.58
CA ILE A 51 -56.56 1.28 -5.49
C ILE A 51 -55.94 2.46 -4.71
N THR A 52 -56.64 2.98 -3.69
CA THR A 52 -56.02 4.01 -2.78
C THR A 52 -54.77 3.48 -2.09
N ILE A 53 -54.80 2.25 -1.59
CA ILE A 53 -53.62 1.60 -1.00
C ILE A 53 -52.51 1.47 -2.04
N LEU A 54 -52.79 1.00 -3.25
CA LEU A 54 -51.82 0.91 -4.34
C LEU A 54 -51.19 2.28 -4.64
N GLU A 55 -52.02 3.34 -4.71
CA GLU A 55 -51.53 4.70 -4.98
C GLU A 55 -50.55 5.21 -3.89
N MET A 56 -50.88 4.93 -2.62
CA MET A 56 -49.99 5.30 -1.50
C MET A 56 -48.66 4.51 -1.56
N LEU A 57 -48.71 3.23 -1.92
CA LEU A 57 -47.50 2.45 -2.11
C LEU A 57 -46.69 2.93 -3.32
N CYS A 58 -47.34 3.26 -4.45
CA CYS A 58 -46.63 3.87 -5.58
C CYS A 58 -45.98 5.20 -5.21
N TYR A 59 -46.62 6.03 -4.40
CA TYR A 59 -46.01 7.28 -3.88
C TYR A 59 -44.77 7.00 -3.04
N ALA A 60 -44.84 6.06 -2.10
CA ALA A 60 -43.69 5.72 -1.27
C ALA A 60 -42.53 5.10 -2.09
N ILE A 61 -42.84 4.31 -3.12
CA ILE A 61 -41.83 3.79 -4.05
C ILE A 61 -41.16 4.93 -4.84
N THR A 62 -41.93 5.95 -5.29
CA THR A 62 -41.35 7.10 -5.97
C THR A 62 -40.50 7.96 -5.02
N ASP A 63 -40.84 8.07 -3.74
CA ASP A 63 -40.00 8.74 -2.75
C ASP A 63 -38.69 7.99 -2.54
N LEU A 64 -38.75 6.65 -2.38
CA LEU A 64 -37.55 5.81 -2.29
C LEU A 64 -36.68 5.93 -3.55
N GLY A 65 -37.28 5.82 -4.74
CA GLY A 65 -36.59 5.99 -6.02
C GLY A 65 -35.89 7.35 -6.13
N ASN A 66 -36.58 8.42 -5.72
CA ASN A 66 -35.98 9.76 -5.74
C ASN A 66 -34.78 9.91 -4.78
N ARG A 67 -34.76 9.19 -3.65
CA ARG A 67 -33.58 9.17 -2.75
C ARG A 67 -32.48 8.30 -3.29
N ILE A 68 -32.77 7.20 -3.96
CA ILE A 68 -31.77 6.34 -4.63
C ILE A 68 -31.08 7.09 -5.78
N GLU A 69 -31.81 7.94 -6.48
CA GLU A 69 -31.30 8.78 -7.58
C GLU A 69 -30.46 9.99 -7.12
N LEU A 70 -30.31 10.20 -5.82
CA LEU A 70 -29.43 11.26 -5.32
C LEU A 70 -28.00 11.02 -5.82
N PRO A 71 -27.25 12.09 -6.11
CA PRO A 71 -25.84 11.98 -6.43
C PRO A 71 -25.10 11.11 -5.42
N ILE A 72 -24.25 10.22 -5.89
CA ILE A 72 -23.53 9.27 -5.03
C ILE A 72 -22.73 9.99 -3.95
N GLU A 73 -22.24 11.19 -4.24
CA GLU A 73 -21.52 12.06 -3.31
C GLU A 73 -22.38 12.39 -2.09
N ASN A 74 -23.69 12.64 -2.31
CA ASN A 74 -24.62 12.95 -1.23
C ASN A 74 -25.00 11.71 -0.42
N LEU A 75 -25.16 10.55 -1.07
CA LEU A 75 -25.43 9.27 -0.38
C LEU A 75 -24.29 8.84 0.53
N LEU A 76 -23.05 9.20 0.16
CA LEU A 76 -21.83 8.84 0.89
C LEU A 76 -21.37 9.93 1.86
N ALA A 77 -22.01 11.12 1.86
CA ALA A 77 -21.64 12.22 2.74
C ALA A 77 -21.89 11.88 4.21
N LYS A 78 -20.99 12.38 5.09
CA LYS A 78 -21.12 12.22 6.54
C LYS A 78 -21.87 13.40 7.17
N GLU A 79 -22.54 13.11 8.28
CA GLU A 79 -23.27 14.11 9.07
C GLU A 79 -22.36 15.20 9.66
N ASP A 80 -21.09 14.86 9.94
CA ASP A 80 -20.08 15.76 10.50
C ASP A 80 -19.64 16.89 9.55
N GLY A 81 -20.15 16.91 8.33
CA GLY A 81 -19.80 17.88 7.30
C GLY A 81 -18.47 17.66 6.62
N SER A 82 -17.77 16.54 6.89
CA SER A 82 -16.49 16.18 6.22
C SER A 82 -16.66 15.74 4.76
N GLY A 83 -17.90 15.71 4.26
CA GLY A 83 -18.20 15.19 2.93
C GLY A 83 -17.95 13.67 2.82
N PHE A 84 -17.44 13.21 1.67
CA PHE A 84 -17.12 11.81 1.44
C PHE A 84 -15.63 11.57 1.15
N GLY A 85 -14.80 12.60 1.06
CA GLY A 85 -13.43 12.55 0.59
C GLY A 85 -12.51 11.59 1.37
N ASN A 86 -12.76 11.38 2.66
CA ASN A 86 -11.97 10.48 3.51
C ASN A 86 -12.42 9.00 3.45
N GLN A 87 -13.36 8.66 2.58
CA GLN A 87 -13.90 7.29 2.47
C GLN A 87 -13.30 6.55 1.27
N PHE A 88 -12.66 7.25 0.35
CA PHE A 88 -12.08 6.73 -0.88
C PHE A 88 -10.66 7.26 -1.06
N PHE A 89 -9.82 6.47 -1.72
CA PHE A 89 -8.53 6.96 -2.17
C PHE A 89 -8.71 8.01 -3.25
N SER A 90 -8.03 9.13 -3.10
CA SER A 90 -7.93 10.13 -4.16
C SER A 90 -7.08 9.64 -5.33
N ALA A 91 -7.16 10.30 -6.49
CA ALA A 91 -6.31 9.98 -7.63
C ALA A 91 -4.82 10.11 -7.29
N SER A 92 -4.46 11.09 -6.46
CA SER A 92 -3.09 11.31 -5.99
C SER A 92 -2.58 10.24 -5.00
N GLU A 93 -3.47 9.44 -4.41
CA GLU A 93 -3.09 8.34 -3.52
C GLU A 93 -3.01 6.99 -4.24
N ILE A 94 -3.90 6.73 -5.22
CA ILE A 94 -4.02 5.41 -5.83
C ILE A 94 -3.30 5.27 -7.18
N LEU A 95 -3.17 6.35 -7.97
CA LEU A 95 -2.59 6.28 -9.30
C LEU A 95 -1.06 6.35 -9.32
N PRO A 96 -0.37 7.14 -8.46
CA PRO A 96 1.08 7.22 -8.49
C PRO A 96 1.73 5.87 -8.21
N ASN A 97 2.82 5.62 -8.90
CA ASN A 97 3.71 4.48 -8.66
C ASN A 97 5.03 4.97 -8.06
N ARG A 98 5.83 4.05 -7.53
CA ARG A 98 7.22 4.39 -7.21
C ARG A 98 8.03 4.63 -8.47
N ALA A 99 9.21 5.24 -8.31
CA ALA A 99 10.17 5.37 -9.39
C ALA A 99 10.63 3.98 -9.86
N LEU A 100 10.30 3.60 -11.10
CA LEU A 100 10.64 2.31 -11.72
C LEU A 100 11.69 2.46 -12.82
N THR A 101 11.66 3.58 -13.53
CA THR A 101 12.54 3.82 -14.67
C THR A 101 13.59 4.89 -14.34
N PRO A 102 14.71 4.95 -15.11
CA PRO A 102 15.67 6.05 -14.96
C PRO A 102 15.03 7.44 -15.12
N LEU A 103 13.96 7.56 -15.90
CA LEU A 103 13.23 8.82 -16.05
C LEU A 103 12.43 9.18 -14.79
N ASP A 104 11.86 8.21 -14.11
CA ASP A 104 11.14 8.45 -12.85
C ASP A 104 12.09 8.90 -11.74
N TYR A 105 13.25 8.25 -11.62
CA TYR A 105 14.29 8.70 -10.72
C TYR A 105 14.78 10.12 -11.06
N ARG A 106 14.87 10.42 -12.35
CA ARG A 106 15.22 11.76 -12.82
C ARG A 106 14.19 12.79 -12.39
N LYS A 107 12.88 12.52 -12.57
CA LYS A 107 11.79 13.37 -12.06
C LYS A 107 11.93 13.58 -10.55
N LEU A 108 12.13 12.49 -9.81
CA LEU A 108 12.21 12.47 -8.35
C LEU A 108 13.36 13.32 -7.80
N PHE A 109 14.53 13.30 -8.47
CA PHE A 109 15.69 14.08 -8.03
C PHE A 109 15.63 15.54 -8.47
N ILE A 110 15.06 15.86 -9.64
CA ILE A 110 14.82 17.23 -10.08
C ILE A 110 13.84 17.95 -9.14
N ASP A 111 12.93 17.21 -8.51
CA ASP A 111 11.98 17.72 -7.52
C ASP A 111 12.65 18.17 -6.21
N ILE A 112 13.94 17.86 -5.99
CA ILE A 112 14.70 18.29 -4.80
C ILE A 112 15.23 19.71 -5.02
N ASP A 113 15.02 20.60 -4.05
CA ASP A 113 15.57 21.94 -4.09
C ASP A 113 17.10 21.91 -4.23
N GLY A 114 17.59 22.70 -5.16
CA GLY A 114 19.02 22.76 -5.47
C GLY A 114 19.48 21.77 -6.54
N VAL A 115 18.61 20.97 -7.12
CA VAL A 115 18.88 20.14 -8.29
C VAL A 115 18.25 20.78 -9.51
N ARG A 116 19.06 21.20 -10.47
CA ARG A 116 18.60 21.72 -11.76
C ARG A 116 18.23 20.59 -12.71
N ASN A 117 19.08 19.60 -12.83
CA ASN A 117 18.91 18.42 -13.65
C ASN A 117 19.81 17.28 -13.17
N CYS A 118 19.53 16.05 -13.60
CA CYS A 118 20.35 14.90 -13.25
C CYS A 118 20.24 13.77 -14.27
N TRP A 119 21.23 12.86 -14.27
CA TRP A 119 21.27 11.70 -15.18
C TRP A 119 21.77 10.47 -14.42
N LEU A 120 20.96 9.41 -14.47
CA LEU A 120 21.26 8.11 -13.87
C LEU A 120 21.92 7.22 -14.92
N SER A 121 23.07 6.63 -14.61
CA SER A 121 23.80 5.70 -15.46
C SER A 121 24.15 4.42 -14.71
N LYS A 122 24.32 3.32 -15.44
CA LYS A 122 24.72 2.05 -14.84
C LYS A 122 26.18 2.13 -14.39
N HIS A 123 26.41 1.76 -13.12
CA HIS A 123 27.77 1.55 -12.60
C HIS A 123 28.32 0.22 -13.08
N LYS A 124 29.57 0.19 -13.55
CA LYS A 124 30.23 -1.02 -14.01
C LYS A 124 31.32 -1.44 -13.03
N LYS A 125 31.19 -2.62 -12.44
CA LYS A 125 32.23 -3.25 -11.61
C LYS A 125 32.33 -4.70 -12.00
N THR A 126 33.48 -5.10 -12.50
CA THR A 126 33.78 -6.48 -12.90
C THR A 126 34.26 -7.28 -11.70
N VAL A 127 33.79 -8.51 -11.58
CA VAL A 127 34.21 -9.51 -10.61
C VAL A 127 34.82 -10.66 -11.35
N TYR A 128 36.03 -11.09 -10.95
CA TYR A 128 36.74 -12.21 -11.48
C TYR A 128 36.50 -13.46 -10.64
N VAL A 129 36.38 -14.61 -11.28
CA VAL A 129 36.04 -15.88 -10.65
C VAL A 129 37.14 -16.89 -10.93
N ASN A 130 37.69 -17.52 -9.90
CA ASN A 130 38.51 -18.69 -9.97
C ASN A 130 37.64 -19.93 -9.76
N CYS A 131 37.24 -20.59 -10.86
CA CYS A 131 36.36 -21.75 -10.80
C CYS A 131 37.03 -23.02 -10.26
N LYS A 132 38.34 -23.02 -10.06
CA LYS A 132 39.02 -24.16 -9.50
C LYS A 132 38.89 -24.25 -7.98
N ASP A 133 38.94 -23.10 -7.34
CA ASP A 133 38.94 -22.97 -5.86
C ASP A 133 37.69 -22.23 -5.34
N ASP A 134 36.72 -21.93 -6.23
CA ASP A 134 35.43 -21.23 -5.93
C ASP A 134 35.62 -19.84 -5.28
N GLU A 135 36.66 -19.12 -5.71
CA GLU A 135 37.02 -17.82 -5.16
C GLU A 135 36.63 -16.65 -6.07
N LEU A 136 36.22 -15.55 -5.49
CA LEU A 136 35.92 -14.29 -6.15
C LEU A 136 36.95 -13.20 -5.79
N SER A 137 37.26 -12.31 -6.73
CA SER A 137 38.10 -11.13 -6.50
C SER A 137 37.73 -9.98 -7.44
N TYR A 138 37.99 -8.74 -6.96
CA TYR A 138 37.90 -7.56 -7.81
C TYR A 138 39.18 -7.34 -8.63
N ASP A 139 40.26 -8.02 -8.29
CA ASP A 139 41.55 -7.90 -8.95
C ASP A 139 41.92 -9.21 -9.69
N LEU A 140 42.06 -9.14 -10.99
CA LEU A 140 42.48 -10.28 -11.83
C LEU A 140 43.85 -10.79 -11.42
N THR A 141 44.75 -9.93 -10.93
CA THR A 141 46.10 -10.31 -10.54
C THR A 141 46.17 -11.30 -9.38
N THR A 142 45.09 -11.36 -8.58
CA THR A 142 44.91 -12.34 -7.50
C THR A 142 45.02 -13.77 -8.04
N PHE A 143 44.66 -13.98 -9.31
CA PHE A 143 44.57 -15.27 -9.94
C PHE A 143 45.71 -15.54 -10.99
N ASP A 144 46.82 -14.79 -10.94
CA ASP A 144 47.94 -14.93 -11.88
C ASP A 144 48.53 -16.37 -11.95
N THR A 145 48.36 -17.15 -10.88
CA THR A 145 48.83 -18.54 -10.82
C THR A 145 47.80 -19.57 -11.32
N VAL A 146 46.56 -19.14 -11.55
CA VAL A 146 45.44 -19.99 -11.99
C VAL A 146 45.46 -20.07 -13.52
N PRO A 147 45.33 -21.24 -14.13
CA PRO A 147 45.23 -21.35 -15.59
C PRO A 147 44.02 -20.57 -16.12
N GLU A 148 44.20 -19.82 -17.20
CA GLU A 148 43.17 -18.92 -17.79
C GLU A 148 41.83 -19.64 -18.08
N ARG A 149 41.86 -20.92 -18.41
CA ARG A 149 40.65 -21.73 -18.61
C ARG A 149 39.73 -21.82 -17.41
N PHE A 150 40.22 -21.58 -16.19
CA PHE A 150 39.45 -21.57 -14.94
C PHE A 150 39.08 -20.17 -14.47
N ILE A 151 39.46 -19.15 -15.22
CA ILE A 151 39.11 -17.76 -14.88
C ILE A 151 37.91 -17.34 -15.70
N ARG A 152 36.90 -16.80 -15.02
CA ARG A 152 35.70 -16.19 -15.62
C ARG A 152 35.51 -14.81 -15.02
N GLN A 153 34.58 -14.06 -15.58
CA GLN A 153 34.19 -12.74 -15.04
C GLN A 153 32.72 -12.47 -15.29
N PHE A 154 32.13 -11.66 -14.42
CA PHE A 154 30.81 -11.05 -14.60
C PHE A 154 30.83 -9.61 -14.10
N ASP A 155 29.90 -8.79 -14.58
CA ASP A 155 29.68 -7.44 -14.08
C ASP A 155 28.47 -7.44 -13.16
N TYR A 156 28.53 -6.68 -12.05
CA TYR A 156 27.35 -6.44 -11.22
C TYR A 156 26.28 -5.71 -12.02
N ASN A 157 25.04 -6.16 -11.90
CA ASN A 157 23.87 -5.47 -12.41
C ASN A 157 23.03 -4.91 -11.27
N GLY A 158 22.28 -3.81 -11.53
CA GLY A 158 21.48 -3.12 -10.51
C GLY A 158 22.23 -2.02 -9.76
N LEU A 159 23.45 -1.67 -10.17
CA LEU A 159 24.23 -0.58 -9.59
C LEU A 159 24.19 0.66 -10.48
N TYR A 160 24.03 1.84 -9.86
CA TYR A 160 23.88 3.08 -10.59
C TYR A 160 24.79 4.18 -10.04
N ASP A 161 25.21 5.08 -10.94
CA ASP A 161 25.85 6.35 -10.65
C ASP A 161 24.93 7.50 -11.04
N LEU A 162 24.89 8.53 -10.25
CA LEU A 162 24.09 9.73 -10.49
C LEU A 162 24.99 10.94 -10.77
N LEU A 163 24.79 11.54 -11.93
CA LEU A 163 25.42 12.80 -12.31
C LEU A 163 24.42 13.93 -12.06
N VAL A 164 24.79 14.93 -11.25
CA VAL A 164 23.91 16.01 -10.79
C VAL A 164 24.38 17.36 -11.27
N ASP A 165 23.51 18.13 -11.88
CA ASP A 165 23.71 19.56 -12.16
C ASP A 165 23.05 20.37 -11.02
N PHE A 166 23.88 20.88 -10.12
CA PHE A 166 23.41 21.65 -8.96
C PHE A 166 22.99 23.06 -9.38
N ASP A 167 21.91 23.55 -8.82
CA ASP A 167 21.50 24.93 -8.97
C ASP A 167 22.25 25.82 -7.99
N LEU A 168 23.13 26.62 -8.52
CA LEU A 168 23.98 27.55 -7.76
C LEU A 168 23.61 29.02 -8.00
N SER A 169 22.44 29.31 -8.54
CA SER A 169 21.98 30.67 -8.88
C SER A 169 21.96 31.61 -7.68
N ASP A 170 21.65 31.12 -6.50
CA ASP A 170 21.55 31.91 -5.27
C ASP A 170 22.90 32.27 -4.63
N PHE A 171 23.99 31.72 -5.16
CA PHE A 171 25.33 31.92 -4.58
C PHE A 171 26.13 32.99 -5.33
N ASP A 172 26.48 34.06 -4.65
CA ASP A 172 27.30 35.13 -5.19
C ASP A 172 28.79 34.74 -5.24
N LYS A 173 29.29 34.53 -6.48
CA LYS A 173 30.69 34.14 -6.76
C LYS A 173 31.73 35.13 -6.23
N THR A 174 31.33 36.37 -5.82
CA THR A 174 32.23 37.43 -5.34
C THR A 174 32.49 37.35 -3.84
N GLN A 175 31.77 36.52 -3.09
CA GLN A 175 31.93 36.37 -1.63
C GLN A 175 33.14 35.53 -1.29
N ASN A 176 33.90 35.95 -0.25
CA ASN A 176 35.12 35.26 0.18
C ASN A 176 34.88 33.83 0.72
N ASP A 177 33.65 33.50 1.11
CA ASP A 177 33.22 32.19 1.64
C ASP A 177 32.40 31.35 0.61
N TYR A 178 32.39 31.78 -0.65
CA TYR A 178 31.62 31.11 -1.72
C TYR A 178 31.90 29.62 -1.85
N GLU A 179 33.19 29.23 -1.93
CA GLU A 179 33.57 27.82 -2.11
C GLU A 179 33.12 26.96 -0.93
N ALA A 180 33.27 27.43 0.31
CA ALA A 180 32.83 26.70 1.48
C ALA A 180 31.32 26.54 1.52
N LYS A 181 30.56 27.60 1.23
CA LYS A 181 29.09 27.55 1.16
C LYS A 181 28.59 26.61 0.08
N VAL A 182 29.20 26.61 -1.10
CA VAL A 182 28.84 25.71 -2.21
C VAL A 182 29.13 24.24 -1.87
N VAL A 183 30.26 23.97 -1.16
CA VAL A 183 30.57 22.61 -0.72
C VAL A 183 29.54 22.11 0.30
N ASP A 184 29.19 22.93 1.29
CA ASP A 184 28.19 22.56 2.30
C ASP A 184 26.81 22.40 1.70
N PHE A 185 26.43 23.26 0.76
CA PHE A 185 25.18 23.16 0.02
C PHE A 185 25.12 21.86 -0.79
N LYS A 186 26.14 21.54 -1.58
CA LYS A 186 26.19 20.29 -2.36
C LYS A 186 26.06 19.05 -1.45
N LYS A 187 26.75 19.02 -0.31
CA LYS A 187 26.61 17.92 0.67
C LYS A 187 25.19 17.80 1.21
N SER A 188 24.51 18.92 1.47
CA SER A 188 23.11 18.90 1.91
C SER A 188 22.18 18.32 0.84
N VAL A 189 22.34 18.76 -0.41
CA VAL A 189 21.56 18.25 -1.55
C VAL A 189 21.86 16.76 -1.81
N GLU A 190 23.14 16.34 -1.78
CA GLU A 190 23.53 14.93 -1.90
C GLU A 190 22.87 14.06 -0.81
N LYS A 191 22.78 14.56 0.41
CA LYS A 191 22.08 13.87 1.49
C LYS A 191 20.60 13.72 1.18
N SER A 192 19.93 14.78 0.72
CA SER A 192 18.51 14.75 0.33
C SER A 192 18.27 13.78 -0.83
N ILE A 193 19.17 13.74 -1.82
CA ILE A 193 19.12 12.79 -2.92
C ILE A 193 19.21 11.35 -2.40
N ARG A 194 20.13 11.05 -1.48
CA ARG A 194 20.26 9.71 -0.89
C ARG A 194 19.02 9.32 -0.10
N GLU A 195 18.48 10.21 0.73
CA GLU A 195 17.23 9.97 1.47
C GLU A 195 16.07 9.67 0.52
N LYS A 196 15.88 10.48 -0.52
CA LYS A 196 14.82 10.31 -1.52
C LYS A 196 15.02 9.03 -2.35
N TYR A 197 16.28 8.70 -2.75
CA TYR A 197 16.59 7.45 -3.46
C TYR A 197 16.26 6.22 -2.63
N HIS A 198 16.78 6.13 -1.41
CA HIS A 198 16.58 4.95 -0.56
C HIS A 198 15.12 4.77 -0.11
N ALA A 199 14.36 5.85 -0.01
CA ALA A 199 12.91 5.79 0.21
C ALA A 199 12.14 5.22 -0.99
N ASN A 200 12.70 5.32 -2.21
CA ASN A 200 12.09 4.88 -3.46
C ASN A 200 12.89 3.81 -4.22
N ARG A 201 13.90 3.19 -3.57
CA ARG A 201 14.79 2.20 -4.17
C ARG A 201 14.02 0.96 -4.64
N ASN A 202 14.34 0.46 -5.82
CA ASN A 202 13.83 -0.81 -6.32
C ASN A 202 14.62 -2.00 -5.77
N LEU A 203 13.98 -3.15 -5.75
CA LEU A 203 14.57 -4.40 -5.28
C LEU A 203 15.78 -4.80 -6.11
N CYS A 204 16.88 -5.15 -5.44
CA CYS A 204 18.17 -5.50 -6.05
C CYS A 204 18.85 -4.36 -6.82
N GLU A 205 18.53 -3.10 -6.53
CA GLU A 205 19.21 -1.93 -7.08
C GLU A 205 19.91 -1.12 -5.96
N ASP A 206 20.99 -0.40 -6.30
CA ASP A 206 21.69 0.46 -5.34
C ASP A 206 22.38 1.64 -6.02
N LEU A 207 22.47 2.80 -5.31
CA LEU A 207 23.15 4.00 -5.76
C LEU A 207 24.58 4.06 -5.19
N ILE A 208 25.55 4.03 -6.07
CA ILE A 208 26.96 3.94 -5.68
C ILE A 208 27.57 5.30 -5.48
N ASP A 209 27.51 6.14 -6.50
CA ASP A 209 28.15 7.45 -6.48
C ASP A 209 27.22 8.56 -6.93
N ILE A 210 27.46 9.75 -6.36
CA ILE A 210 26.81 10.99 -6.77
C ILE A 210 27.93 11.98 -7.11
N SER A 211 27.99 12.36 -8.38
CA SER A 211 29.02 13.26 -8.89
C SER A 211 28.40 14.52 -9.48
N ALA A 212 29.12 15.65 -9.38
CA ALA A 212 28.68 16.89 -9.98
C ALA A 212 29.00 16.92 -11.47
N VAL A 213 28.11 17.49 -12.29
CA VAL A 213 28.37 17.80 -13.68
C VAL A 213 29.53 18.81 -13.78
N GLY A 214 30.52 18.50 -14.59
CA GLY A 214 31.60 19.44 -14.90
C GLY A 214 31.10 20.59 -15.80
N ILE A 215 31.82 21.70 -15.83
CA ILE A 215 31.50 22.84 -16.66
C ILE A 215 32.54 22.91 -17.80
N GLN A 216 32.07 23.14 -19.03
CA GLN A 216 32.92 23.48 -20.19
C GLN A 216 32.53 24.85 -20.70
N PRO A 217 33.33 25.88 -20.41
CA PRO A 217 32.99 27.23 -20.83
C PRO A 217 33.17 27.40 -22.36
N ILE A 218 32.18 28.01 -22.99
CA ILE A 218 32.14 28.25 -24.43
C ILE A 218 32.07 29.76 -24.67
N LEU A 219 32.98 30.26 -25.52
CA LEU A 219 33.04 31.64 -25.93
C LEU A 219 32.14 31.85 -27.14
N ILE A 220 31.29 32.87 -27.10
CA ILE A 220 30.47 33.31 -28.22
C ILE A 220 30.71 34.81 -28.43
N CYS A 221 31.10 35.20 -29.64
CA CYS A 221 31.23 36.61 -30.03
C CYS A 221 30.34 36.87 -31.25
N SER A 222 29.50 37.89 -31.17
CA SER A 222 28.59 38.24 -32.28
C SER A 222 28.38 39.72 -32.43
N ASN A 223 28.20 40.15 -33.74
CA ASN A 223 27.78 41.47 -34.12
C ASN A 223 26.35 41.42 -34.66
N ILE A 224 25.40 42.03 -33.96
CA ILE A 224 23.96 41.92 -34.19
C ILE A 224 23.37 43.28 -34.56
N GLU A 225 22.58 43.33 -35.61
CA GLU A 225 21.75 44.48 -35.95
C GLU A 225 20.35 44.28 -35.35
N ILE A 226 19.92 45.26 -34.54
CA ILE A 226 18.62 45.25 -33.87
C ILE A 226 17.70 46.33 -34.48
N GLU A 227 16.39 46.20 -34.28
CA GLU A 227 15.39 47.15 -34.70
C GLU A 227 15.57 48.49 -34.00
N ARG A 228 15.11 49.64 -34.61
CA ARG A 228 15.37 50.99 -34.08
C ARG A 228 14.70 51.25 -32.74
N ASP A 229 13.56 50.66 -32.50
CA ASP A 229 12.71 50.82 -31.33
C ASP A 229 12.93 49.71 -30.29
N ALA A 230 13.76 48.73 -30.57
CA ALA A 230 14.08 47.65 -29.64
C ALA A 230 15.02 48.12 -28.51
N ASP A 231 14.84 47.55 -27.32
CA ASP A 231 15.68 47.75 -26.15
C ASP A 231 16.88 46.78 -26.19
N GLU A 232 18.08 47.34 -26.35
CA GLU A 232 19.33 46.59 -26.42
C GLU A 232 19.64 45.83 -25.13
N ASP A 233 19.29 46.38 -23.95
CA ASP A 233 19.53 45.76 -22.65
C ASP A 233 18.64 44.53 -22.47
N GLU A 234 17.38 44.61 -22.88
CA GLU A 234 16.44 43.51 -22.85
C GLU A 234 16.82 42.40 -23.84
N ILE A 235 17.24 42.77 -25.08
CA ILE A 235 17.66 41.79 -26.09
C ILE A 235 18.89 41.00 -25.61
N GLN A 236 19.88 41.69 -25.05
CA GLN A 236 21.07 41.00 -24.52
C GLN A 236 20.72 40.06 -23.36
N ALA A 237 19.83 40.45 -22.46
CA ALA A 237 19.34 39.57 -21.40
C ALA A 237 18.63 38.34 -21.98
N LYS A 238 17.78 38.51 -22.99
CA LYS A 238 17.12 37.36 -23.66
C LYS A 238 18.12 36.45 -24.38
N ILE A 239 19.16 37.02 -25.03
CA ILE A 239 20.24 36.22 -25.65
C ILE A 239 20.95 35.37 -24.62
N TYR A 240 21.36 35.94 -23.48
CA TYR A 240 22.01 35.22 -22.41
C TYR A 240 21.08 34.12 -21.86
N PHE A 241 19.85 34.46 -21.61
CA PHE A 241 18.86 33.53 -21.06
C PHE A 241 18.59 32.33 -22.00
N GLU A 242 18.32 32.57 -23.27
CA GLU A 242 18.01 31.52 -24.25
C GLU A 242 19.24 30.67 -24.61
N ILE A 243 20.44 31.23 -24.67
CA ILE A 243 21.66 30.47 -24.86
C ILE A 243 21.95 29.60 -23.62
N GLN A 244 21.79 30.15 -22.44
CA GLN A 244 21.98 29.41 -21.20
C GLN A 244 20.97 28.27 -21.08
N ARG A 245 19.72 28.51 -21.44
CA ARG A 245 18.65 27.50 -21.52
C ARG A 245 18.94 26.45 -22.61
N TYR A 246 19.53 26.81 -23.71
CA TYR A 246 20.00 25.87 -24.75
C TYR A 246 21.16 25.00 -24.21
N PHE A 247 22.08 25.55 -23.45
CA PHE A 247 23.22 24.84 -22.84
C PHE A 247 22.81 23.92 -21.70
N ALA A 248 21.96 24.39 -20.82
CA ALA A 248 21.47 23.70 -19.64
C ALA A 248 19.94 23.86 -19.54
N PRO A 249 19.18 23.02 -20.24
CA PRO A 249 17.73 23.13 -20.23
C PRO A 249 17.18 22.90 -18.81
N SER A 250 16.43 23.89 -18.30
CA SER A 250 15.65 23.74 -17.07
C SER A 250 14.41 22.90 -17.32
N VAL A 251 14.00 22.16 -16.29
CA VAL A 251 12.77 21.37 -16.31
C VAL A 251 11.65 22.20 -15.67
N HIS A 252 10.51 22.27 -16.33
CA HIS A 252 9.37 23.02 -15.86
C HIS A 252 8.39 22.14 -15.10
N PHE A 253 7.85 22.66 -13.98
CA PHE A 253 6.79 22.02 -13.22
C PHE A 253 5.42 22.56 -13.64
N TYR A 254 4.46 21.68 -13.76
CA TYR A 254 3.08 21.96 -14.18
C TYR A 254 2.10 21.63 -13.09
N SER A 255 1.06 22.41 -12.95
CA SER A 255 -0.12 22.06 -12.16
C SER A 255 -0.93 20.96 -12.86
N LEU A 256 -1.77 20.25 -12.10
CA LEU A 256 -2.69 19.25 -12.65
C LEU A 256 -3.57 19.86 -13.76
N LYS A 257 -4.06 21.08 -13.54
CA LYS A 257 -4.91 21.80 -14.51
C LYS A 257 -4.19 22.10 -15.83
N GLU A 258 -2.92 22.47 -15.76
CA GLU A 258 -2.10 22.73 -16.95
C GLU A 258 -1.83 21.43 -17.72
N MET A 259 -1.55 20.32 -17.02
CA MET A 259 -1.37 19.02 -17.67
C MET A 259 -2.65 18.52 -18.36
N ILE A 260 -3.79 18.67 -17.73
CA ILE A 260 -5.10 18.40 -18.36
C ILE A 260 -5.32 19.33 -19.57
N GLY A 261 -4.91 20.60 -19.48
CA GLY A 261 -4.96 21.56 -20.59
C GLY A 261 -4.05 21.18 -21.76
N LYS A 262 -3.00 20.40 -21.54
CA LYS A 262 -2.15 19.79 -22.58
C LYS A 262 -2.73 18.49 -23.17
N GLU A 263 -3.97 18.14 -22.83
CA GLU A 263 -4.71 16.95 -23.30
C GLU A 263 -4.17 15.60 -22.77
N TYR A 264 -3.33 15.60 -21.69
CA TYR A 264 -2.94 14.37 -21.02
C TYR A 264 -4.12 13.78 -20.22
N ARG A 265 -4.22 12.47 -20.21
CA ARG A 265 -5.21 11.74 -19.38
C ARG A 265 -4.74 11.71 -17.93
N THR A 266 -5.68 11.58 -17.00
CA THR A 266 -5.37 11.55 -15.56
C THR A 266 -4.40 10.42 -15.19
N ASP A 267 -4.56 9.23 -15.78
CA ASP A 267 -3.67 8.09 -15.57
C ASP A 267 -2.25 8.33 -16.12
N GLU A 268 -2.10 9.09 -17.20
CA GLU A 268 -0.80 9.49 -17.77
C GLU A 268 -0.10 10.56 -16.93
N ILE A 269 -0.88 11.48 -16.34
CA ILE A 269 -0.34 12.56 -15.50
C ILE A 269 0.24 12.01 -14.20
N PHE A 270 -0.46 11.04 -13.58
CA PHE A 270 -0.05 10.42 -12.33
C PHE A 270 0.89 9.21 -12.52
N ASP A 271 1.32 8.88 -13.74
CA ASP A 271 2.28 7.81 -13.99
C ASP A 271 3.67 8.16 -13.45
N GLY A 272 4.17 7.32 -12.54
CA GLY A 272 5.42 7.53 -11.84
C GLY A 272 5.26 8.08 -10.41
N PRO A 273 6.36 8.55 -9.80
CA PRO A 273 6.34 9.05 -8.42
C PRO A 273 5.60 10.39 -8.30
N LEU A 274 4.85 10.56 -7.23
CA LEU A 274 4.26 11.86 -6.90
C LEU A 274 5.37 12.82 -6.43
N LEU A 275 5.46 13.98 -7.09
CA LEU A 275 6.47 15.00 -6.81
C LEU A 275 5.94 16.06 -5.83
N ASP A 276 6.85 16.77 -5.15
CA ASP A 276 6.48 17.80 -4.19
C ASP A 276 6.03 19.10 -4.87
N HIS A 277 6.63 19.46 -6.02
CA HIS A 277 6.42 20.74 -6.71
C HIS A 277 5.43 20.68 -7.91
N GLY A 278 4.78 19.54 -8.17
CA GLY A 278 3.83 19.44 -9.29
C GLY A 278 4.13 18.29 -10.23
N PHE A 279 3.90 18.47 -11.52
CA PHE A 279 4.08 17.43 -12.53
C PHE A 279 5.14 17.84 -13.54
N ILE A 280 5.92 16.89 -14.02
CA ILE A 280 6.92 17.09 -15.08
C ILE A 280 6.45 16.40 -16.35
N ASP A 281 6.42 17.14 -17.46
CA ASP A 281 6.14 16.58 -18.78
C ASP A 281 7.29 15.65 -19.22
N THR A 282 6.96 14.38 -19.40
CA THR A 282 7.94 13.33 -19.72
C THR A 282 8.62 13.55 -21.07
N ASP A 283 7.91 14.10 -22.05
CA ASP A 283 8.47 14.32 -23.38
C ASP A 283 9.39 15.55 -23.43
N GLU A 284 9.10 16.55 -22.61
CA GLU A 284 10.02 17.67 -22.39
C GLU A 284 11.28 17.18 -21.63
N LEU A 285 11.12 16.38 -20.59
CA LEU A 285 12.23 15.81 -19.83
C LEU A 285 13.18 14.98 -20.70
N LYS A 286 12.67 14.16 -21.60
CA LYS A 286 13.48 13.38 -22.57
C LYS A 286 14.36 14.26 -23.45
N LYS A 287 13.93 15.48 -23.74
CA LYS A 287 14.69 16.43 -24.57
C LYS A 287 15.82 17.13 -23.80
N THR A 288 15.80 17.11 -22.47
CA THR A 288 16.82 17.73 -21.61
C THR A 288 17.99 16.79 -21.32
N THR A 289 18.63 16.25 -22.35
CA THR A 289 19.84 15.41 -22.23
C THR A 289 21.10 16.29 -22.21
N LEU A 290 22.20 15.75 -21.62
CA LEU A 290 23.51 16.40 -21.73
C LEU A 290 23.90 16.51 -23.22
N ARG A 291 24.35 17.71 -23.60
CA ARG A 291 24.77 17.95 -24.98
C ARG A 291 26.16 17.38 -25.19
N SER A 292 26.33 16.56 -26.20
CA SER A 292 27.64 16.09 -26.65
C SER A 292 28.33 17.07 -27.62
N GLN A 293 27.58 18.01 -28.18
CA GLN A 293 28.11 19.03 -29.12
C GLN A 293 27.23 20.29 -29.09
N VAL A 294 27.86 21.42 -29.28
CA VAL A 294 27.22 22.73 -29.49
C VAL A 294 27.47 23.16 -30.93
N ARG A 295 26.39 23.47 -31.63
CA ARG A 295 26.44 23.90 -33.04
C ARG A 295 26.18 25.40 -33.18
N LEU A 296 26.99 26.07 -33.95
CA LEU A 296 26.82 27.48 -34.27
C LEU A 296 25.46 27.77 -34.89
N SER A 297 24.96 26.89 -35.78
CA SER A 297 23.66 27.02 -36.44
C SER A 297 22.48 27.11 -35.42
N ASP A 298 22.55 26.39 -34.33
CA ASP A 298 21.49 26.40 -33.33
C ASP A 298 21.51 27.70 -32.55
N ILE A 299 22.70 28.20 -32.21
CA ILE A 299 22.86 29.50 -31.55
C ILE A 299 22.37 30.62 -32.47
N MET A 300 22.70 30.58 -33.78
CA MET A 300 22.21 31.54 -34.75
C MET A 300 20.68 31.54 -34.83
N ASN A 301 20.06 30.39 -34.85
CA ASN A 301 18.61 30.25 -34.85
C ASN A 301 17.98 30.83 -33.56
N ILE A 302 18.57 30.56 -32.40
CA ILE A 302 18.13 31.11 -31.12
C ILE A 302 18.16 32.67 -31.17
N ILE A 303 19.30 33.24 -31.50
CA ILE A 303 19.49 34.70 -31.52
C ILE A 303 18.51 35.32 -32.56
N SER A 304 18.36 34.71 -33.75
CA SER A 304 17.46 35.18 -34.78
C SER A 304 15.97 35.12 -34.43
N SER A 305 15.59 34.25 -33.51
CA SER A 305 14.20 34.08 -33.05
C SER A 305 13.78 35.13 -32.01
N ILE A 306 14.72 35.86 -31.44
CA ILE A 306 14.44 36.90 -30.44
C ILE A 306 13.81 38.12 -31.12
N GLU A 307 12.65 38.51 -30.63
CA GLU A 307 11.94 39.70 -31.13
C GLU A 307 12.82 40.97 -30.97
N GLY A 308 12.93 41.78 -32.02
CA GLY A 308 13.80 42.94 -32.07
C GLY A 308 15.18 42.68 -32.68
N VAL A 309 15.56 41.43 -32.94
CA VAL A 309 16.79 41.11 -33.71
C VAL A 309 16.46 41.13 -35.22
N LYS A 310 17.20 41.93 -35.96
CA LYS A 310 17.01 42.10 -37.39
C LYS A 310 17.92 41.21 -38.23
N VAL A 311 19.22 41.24 -37.94
CA VAL A 311 20.26 40.49 -38.68
C VAL A 311 21.47 40.19 -37.78
N ILE A 312 22.01 39.00 -37.88
CA ILE A 312 23.31 38.63 -37.34
C ILE A 312 24.35 38.88 -38.43
N LYS A 313 25.25 39.85 -38.19
CA LYS A 313 26.27 40.25 -39.18
C LYS A 313 27.46 39.32 -39.15
N ASP A 314 27.85 38.90 -37.95
CA ASP A 314 28.97 38.05 -37.72
C ASP A 314 28.80 37.32 -36.42
N ILE A 315 29.21 36.03 -36.33
CA ILE A 315 29.13 35.22 -35.12
C ILE A 315 30.23 34.17 -35.13
N THR A 316 30.94 34.05 -34.06
CA THR A 316 31.99 33.05 -33.85
C THR A 316 31.77 32.28 -32.54
N ILE A 317 32.18 31.02 -32.56
CA ILE A 317 32.15 30.15 -31.39
C ILE A 317 33.55 29.58 -31.12
N GLY A 318 33.97 29.52 -29.87
CA GLY A 318 35.31 29.06 -29.50
C GLY A 318 35.38 28.59 -28.06
N ASN A 319 36.54 28.07 -27.62
CA ASN A 319 36.82 27.77 -26.23
C ASN A 319 37.29 29.02 -25.49
N CYS A 320 36.99 29.16 -24.22
CA CYS A 320 37.41 30.30 -23.39
C CYS A 320 38.94 30.39 -23.16
N ASP A 321 39.66 29.28 -23.37
CA ASP A 321 41.12 29.26 -23.26
C ASP A 321 41.84 29.79 -24.48
N GLY A 322 41.12 30.27 -25.51
CA GLY A 322 41.67 30.81 -26.72
C GLY A 322 42.19 29.74 -27.70
N SER A 323 41.96 28.44 -27.45
CA SER A 323 42.24 27.41 -28.42
C SER A 323 41.27 27.53 -29.62
N GLU A 324 41.79 27.32 -30.81
CA GLU A 324 41.00 27.37 -32.06
C GLU A 324 40.00 26.18 -31.97
N ALA A 325 38.69 26.52 -32.04
CA ALA A 325 37.65 25.56 -32.22
C ALA A 325 37.28 25.46 -33.70
N ASP A 326 36.72 24.35 -34.10
CA ASP A 326 36.11 24.20 -35.42
C ASP A 326 34.97 25.28 -35.55
N ASP A 327 34.98 26.07 -36.57
CA ASP A 327 34.11 27.27 -36.74
C ASP A 327 32.61 26.98 -36.66
N TRP A 328 32.19 25.71 -36.69
CA TRP A 328 30.80 25.33 -36.77
C TRP A 328 30.29 24.45 -35.63
N VAL A 329 31.16 23.70 -34.95
CA VAL A 329 30.77 22.72 -33.91
C VAL A 329 31.84 22.63 -32.82
N ILE A 330 31.44 22.71 -31.58
CA ILE A 330 32.30 22.40 -30.44
C ILE A 330 31.81 21.11 -29.82
N CYS A 331 32.69 20.12 -29.67
CA CYS A 331 32.43 18.90 -28.89
C CYS A 331 32.46 19.20 -27.41
N VAL A 332 31.50 18.71 -26.68
CA VAL A 332 31.43 18.79 -25.22
C VAL A 332 31.93 17.48 -24.63
N ASP A 333 32.86 17.56 -23.68
CA ASP A 333 33.42 16.40 -23.00
C ASP A 333 32.34 15.61 -22.25
N ALA A 334 32.55 14.31 -22.10
CA ALA A 334 31.64 13.47 -21.33
C ALA A 334 31.50 13.99 -19.88
N ASN A 335 30.29 13.95 -19.36
CA ASN A 335 29.94 14.41 -18.01
C ASN A 335 30.16 15.93 -17.74
N LYS A 336 30.29 16.75 -18.83
CA LYS A 336 30.31 18.19 -18.74
C LYS A 336 29.09 18.80 -19.42
N ARG A 337 28.68 19.97 -18.93
CA ARG A 337 27.71 20.83 -19.59
C ARG A 337 28.39 22.09 -20.15
N PRO A 338 27.98 22.60 -21.31
CA PRO A 338 28.42 23.88 -21.78
C PRO A 338 27.92 25.02 -20.86
N GLU A 339 28.72 26.05 -20.69
CA GLU A 339 28.36 27.30 -20.01
C GLU A 339 28.89 28.50 -20.83
N LEU A 340 28.13 29.57 -20.89
CA LEU A 340 28.59 30.75 -21.60
C LEU A 340 29.77 31.40 -20.85
N CYS A 341 30.85 31.65 -21.58
CA CYS A 341 32.05 32.29 -21.03
C CYS A 341 31.75 33.73 -20.56
N SER A 342 32.39 34.15 -19.47
CA SER A 342 32.34 35.56 -19.00
C SER A 342 32.82 36.58 -20.06
N ASP A 343 33.69 36.14 -20.93
CA ASP A 343 34.29 36.95 -21.97
C ASP A 343 33.47 36.96 -23.28
N ALA A 344 32.27 36.40 -23.26
CA ALA A 344 31.35 36.46 -24.40
C ALA A 344 30.96 37.91 -24.73
N VAL A 345 31.06 38.30 -26.02
CA VAL A 345 30.82 39.68 -26.46
C VAL A 345 29.70 39.71 -27.48
N PHE A 346 28.66 40.47 -27.18
CA PHE A 346 27.57 40.78 -28.12
C PHE A 346 27.57 42.30 -28.40
N ASN A 347 27.88 42.68 -29.65
CA ASN A 347 27.88 44.07 -30.08
C ASN A 347 26.59 44.35 -30.85
N PHE A 348 25.91 45.42 -30.47
CA PHE A 348 24.63 45.82 -31.11
C PHE A 348 24.78 47.03 -31.95
N THR A 349 24.06 47.04 -33.08
CA THR A 349 23.96 48.21 -33.97
C THR A 349 22.50 48.46 -34.34
N LYS A 350 22.07 49.73 -34.30
CA LYS A 350 20.78 50.20 -34.89
C LYS A 350 21.08 50.84 -36.25
N ASP A 351 20.77 50.14 -37.32
CA ASP A 351 21.24 50.42 -38.68
C ASP A 351 22.79 50.42 -38.73
N VAL A 352 23.41 51.61 -38.68
CA VAL A 352 24.88 51.75 -38.72
C VAL A 352 25.46 52.28 -37.40
N ILE A 353 24.63 52.67 -36.47
CA ILE A 353 25.07 53.29 -35.18
C ILE A 353 25.28 52.21 -34.15
N PRO A 354 26.50 52.06 -33.57
CA PRO A 354 26.75 51.15 -32.44
C PRO A 354 26.02 51.66 -31.20
N VAL A 355 25.46 50.70 -30.43
CA VAL A 355 24.74 50.97 -29.18
C VAL A 355 25.49 50.33 -28.03
N VAL A 356 25.54 51.01 -26.92
CA VAL A 356 26.21 50.55 -25.71
C VAL A 356 25.15 50.01 -24.75
N VAL A 357 25.36 48.83 -24.28
CA VAL A 357 24.48 48.11 -23.33
C VAL A 357 24.87 48.41 -21.90
N SER A 358 23.90 48.52 -21.01
CA SER A 358 24.13 48.67 -19.55
C SER A 358 24.09 47.34 -18.87
N GLU A 359 25.24 46.88 -18.34
CA GLU A 359 25.35 45.61 -17.62
C GLU A 359 24.38 45.50 -16.43
N GLU A 360 24.09 46.63 -15.76
CA GLU A 360 23.20 46.68 -14.60
C GLU A 360 21.75 46.35 -15.01
N LYS A 361 21.29 46.96 -16.11
CA LYS A 361 19.94 46.69 -16.65
C LYS A 361 19.80 45.28 -17.25
N VAL A 362 20.85 44.76 -17.91
CA VAL A 362 20.87 43.39 -18.42
C VAL A 362 20.72 42.40 -17.26
N LYS A 363 21.44 42.61 -16.15
CA LYS A 363 21.25 41.77 -14.95
C LYS A 363 19.83 41.87 -14.38
N GLU A 364 19.22 43.07 -14.38
CA GLU A 364 17.83 43.25 -13.92
C GLU A 364 16.84 42.51 -14.81
N HIS A 365 16.99 42.59 -16.13
CA HIS A 365 16.12 41.86 -17.07
C HIS A 365 16.34 40.35 -16.99
N LEU A 366 17.59 39.88 -16.86
CA LEU A 366 17.92 38.47 -16.71
C LEU A 366 17.28 37.89 -15.45
N ALA A 367 17.43 38.59 -14.31
CA ALA A 367 16.80 38.17 -13.05
C ALA A 367 15.26 38.06 -13.13
N LYS A 368 14.60 38.93 -13.91
CA LYS A 368 13.15 38.84 -14.15
C LYS A 368 12.77 37.60 -14.99
N LEU A 369 13.60 37.24 -15.98
CA LEU A 369 13.39 36.06 -16.79
C LEU A 369 13.62 34.76 -15.99
N GLU A 370 14.65 34.75 -15.15
CA GLU A 370 14.97 33.63 -14.25
C GLU A 370 13.86 33.44 -13.19
N ALA A 371 13.41 34.52 -12.54
CA ALA A 371 12.33 34.47 -11.55
C ALA A 371 11.00 33.94 -12.15
N ALA A 372 10.75 34.17 -13.42
CA ALA A 372 9.57 33.62 -14.10
C ALA A 372 9.62 32.08 -14.24
N LEU A 373 10.82 31.48 -14.30
CA LEU A 373 11.01 30.02 -14.29
C LEU A 373 10.83 29.44 -12.88
N ASP A 374 11.32 30.14 -11.86
CA ASP A 374 11.27 29.66 -10.46
C ASP A 374 9.85 29.64 -9.91
N LEU A 375 8.96 30.53 -10.39
CA LEU A 375 7.53 30.51 -10.05
C LEU A 375 6.85 29.16 -10.30
N SER A 376 7.34 28.34 -11.22
CA SER A 376 6.80 27.01 -11.45
C SER A 376 7.02 26.02 -10.30
N ARG A 377 8.03 26.28 -9.46
CA ARG A 377 8.32 25.46 -8.25
C ARG A 377 7.50 25.85 -7.02
N GLU A 378 6.77 26.96 -7.06
CA GLU A 378 5.92 27.42 -5.94
C GLU A 378 4.53 26.79 -5.95
N LEU A 379 4.29 25.76 -6.78
CA LEU A 379 3.01 25.07 -6.83
C LEU A 379 2.67 24.41 -5.49
N SER A 380 1.45 24.64 -5.02
CA SER A 380 0.98 24.12 -3.75
C SER A 380 0.49 22.67 -3.88
N GLY A 381 0.32 21.99 -2.74
CA GLY A 381 -0.30 20.66 -2.72
C GLY A 381 -1.70 20.62 -3.34
N LEU A 382 -2.46 21.73 -3.29
CA LEU A 382 -3.79 21.86 -3.90
C LEU A 382 -3.74 21.79 -5.43
N ASP A 383 -2.64 22.20 -6.05
CA ASP A 383 -2.48 22.16 -7.52
C ASP A 383 -2.33 20.73 -8.07
N LYS A 384 -2.19 19.73 -7.18
CA LYS A 384 -2.06 18.29 -7.50
C LYS A 384 -3.35 17.51 -7.28
N ILE A 385 -4.35 18.09 -6.65
CA ILE A 385 -5.58 17.40 -6.23
C ILE A 385 -6.66 17.64 -7.28
N LEU A 386 -7.33 16.57 -7.70
CA LEU A 386 -8.58 16.68 -8.45
C LEU A 386 -9.66 17.26 -7.53
N GLU A 387 -10.34 18.30 -8.01
CA GLU A 387 -11.49 18.84 -7.30
C GLU A 387 -12.55 17.76 -7.16
N LEU A 388 -12.86 17.39 -5.93
CA LEU A 388 -13.93 16.45 -5.64
C LEU A 388 -15.27 17.20 -5.72
N PRO A 389 -16.36 16.53 -6.18
CA PRO A 389 -17.69 17.12 -6.15
C PRO A 389 -18.09 17.55 -4.73
N GLU A 390 -18.78 18.65 -4.60
CA GLU A 390 -19.33 19.05 -3.30
C GLU A 390 -20.39 18.02 -2.88
N ALA A 391 -20.24 17.50 -1.65
CA ALA A 391 -21.16 16.55 -1.05
C ALA A 391 -22.00 17.23 0.03
N LYS A 392 -23.29 16.95 0.03
CA LYS A 392 -24.22 17.42 1.05
C LYS A 392 -24.86 16.24 1.75
N TYR A 393 -24.67 16.16 3.06
CA TYR A 393 -25.38 15.15 3.87
C TYR A 393 -26.89 15.36 3.78
N LEU A 394 -27.58 14.26 3.51
CA LEU A 394 -29.04 14.20 3.49
C LEU A 394 -29.45 13.00 4.34
N ASP A 395 -30.47 13.22 5.20
CA ASP A 395 -31.08 12.17 6.00
C ASP A 395 -31.94 11.28 5.08
N THR A 396 -31.36 10.19 4.58
CA THR A 396 -31.99 9.29 3.61
C THR A 396 -32.76 8.14 4.25
N ASP A 397 -32.57 7.88 5.54
CA ASP A 397 -33.21 6.79 6.28
C ASP A 397 -34.51 7.22 6.97
N TRP A 398 -34.75 8.53 7.06
CA TRP A 398 -35.96 9.02 7.69
C TRP A 398 -37.23 8.56 6.98
N TYR A 399 -38.04 7.77 7.67
CA TYR A 399 -39.29 7.20 7.18
C TYR A 399 -40.50 7.70 7.99
N THR A 400 -41.56 8.09 7.30
CA THR A 400 -42.87 8.36 7.85
C THR A 400 -43.88 7.37 7.28
N THR A 401 -44.79 6.91 8.17
CA THR A 401 -45.81 5.95 7.74
C THR A 401 -46.69 6.51 6.61
N ILE A 402 -46.96 5.69 5.60
CA ILE A 402 -47.89 6.02 4.50
C ILE A 402 -49.30 6.25 5.02
N GLN A 403 -49.63 5.78 6.22
CA GLN A 403 -50.95 5.94 6.82
C GLN A 403 -51.29 7.39 7.09
N ASN A 404 -50.30 8.25 7.29
CA ASN A 404 -50.50 9.69 7.53
C ASN A 404 -50.96 10.44 6.27
N ASP A 405 -50.73 9.89 5.10
CA ASP A 405 -51.09 10.50 3.80
C ASP A 405 -52.47 10.03 3.28
N PHE A 406 -53.09 9.08 4.00
CA PHE A 406 -54.42 8.62 3.63
C PHE A 406 -55.50 9.66 3.89
N PRO A 407 -56.57 9.74 3.11
CA PRO A 407 -57.71 10.60 3.36
C PRO A 407 -58.30 10.39 4.75
N ASP A 408 -58.63 11.49 5.46
CA ASP A 408 -59.19 11.45 6.84
C ASP A 408 -60.40 10.55 6.99
N THR A 409 -61.18 10.33 5.92
CA THR A 409 -62.35 9.46 5.87
C THR A 409 -62.06 8.02 6.23
N TYR A 410 -60.81 7.56 6.07
CA TYR A 410 -60.36 6.22 6.47
C TYR A 410 -60.19 6.13 8.01
N GLY A 411 -59.94 7.23 8.68
CA GLY A 411 -59.76 7.31 10.12
C GLY A 411 -58.45 6.74 10.64
N ILE A 412 -57.46 6.62 9.77
CA ILE A 412 -56.10 6.11 10.06
C ILE A 412 -55.05 7.19 10.11
N SER A 413 -55.34 8.40 9.62
CA SER A 413 -54.48 9.56 9.67
C SER A 413 -54.16 9.99 11.12
N PRO A 414 -53.22 10.93 11.36
CA PRO A 414 -52.85 11.42 12.70
C PRO A 414 -54.02 12.00 13.47
N PHE A 415 -55.05 12.49 12.76
CA PHE A 415 -56.28 13.03 13.37
C PHE A 415 -57.18 11.91 13.92
N GLY A 416 -57.16 10.70 13.28
CA GLY A 416 -57.95 9.55 13.67
C GLY A 416 -59.43 9.76 13.48
N LEU A 417 -60.24 8.89 14.11
CA LEU A 417 -61.69 8.95 14.09
C LEU A 417 -62.26 9.89 15.18
N PRO A 418 -63.40 10.59 14.94
CA PRO A 418 -64.06 11.40 15.97
C PRO A 418 -64.48 10.54 17.16
N SER A 419 -64.52 11.12 18.35
CA SER A 419 -64.87 10.42 19.60
C SER A 419 -66.24 9.74 19.52
N THR A 420 -67.17 10.28 18.70
CA THR A 420 -68.51 9.80 18.46
C THR A 420 -68.61 8.57 17.51
N ALA A 421 -67.50 8.17 16.89
CA ALA A 421 -67.46 7.02 15.99
C ALA A 421 -67.87 5.73 16.73
N THR A 422 -68.60 4.82 16.02
CA THR A 422 -69.02 3.56 16.59
C THR A 422 -67.82 2.64 16.89
N VAL A 423 -67.99 1.74 17.84
CA VAL A 423 -66.96 0.75 18.23
C VAL A 423 -66.55 -0.07 17.02
N GLU A 424 -67.51 -0.47 16.18
CA GLU A 424 -67.24 -1.20 14.94
C GLU A 424 -66.35 -0.44 13.97
N ARG A 425 -66.62 0.88 13.76
CA ARG A 425 -65.79 1.72 12.89
C ARG A 425 -64.41 1.92 13.45
N LYS A 426 -64.24 2.05 14.76
CA LYS A 426 -62.93 2.11 15.43
C LYS A 426 -62.12 0.81 15.24
N SER A 427 -62.85 -0.36 15.34
CA SER A 427 -62.22 -1.66 15.11
C SER A 427 -61.74 -1.81 13.67
N GLN A 428 -62.57 -1.41 12.70
CA GLN A 428 -62.21 -1.42 11.28
C GLN A 428 -60.97 -0.56 10.97
N ALA A 429 -60.89 0.65 11.56
CA ALA A 429 -59.74 1.53 11.40
C ALA A 429 -58.47 0.89 11.97
N LYS A 430 -58.55 0.22 13.13
CA LYS A 430 -57.38 -0.51 13.71
C LYS A 430 -56.92 -1.68 12.85
N GLN A 431 -57.88 -2.45 12.31
CA GLN A 431 -57.58 -3.55 11.41
C GLN A 431 -56.85 -3.06 10.14
N LEU A 432 -57.31 -1.96 9.55
CA LEU A 432 -56.63 -1.34 8.40
C LEU A 432 -55.23 -0.85 8.76
N LYS A 433 -55.05 -0.15 9.92
CA LYS A 433 -53.75 0.27 10.39
C LYS A 433 -52.79 -0.91 10.56
N ALA A 434 -53.22 -1.99 11.20
CA ALA A 434 -52.42 -3.20 11.38
C ALA A 434 -52.07 -3.86 10.05
N TYR A 435 -52.97 -3.86 9.08
CA TYR A 435 -52.69 -4.36 7.74
C TYR A 435 -51.67 -3.53 6.98
N LEU A 436 -51.79 -2.21 7.04
CA LEU A 436 -50.85 -1.28 6.39
C LEU A 436 -49.48 -1.27 7.05
N LEU A 437 -49.40 -1.55 8.37
CA LEU A 437 -48.10 -1.66 9.08
C LEU A 437 -47.15 -2.66 8.42
N PHE A 438 -47.69 -3.74 7.79
CA PHE A 438 -46.86 -4.70 7.06
C PHE A 438 -46.10 -4.02 5.89
N PHE A 439 -46.77 -3.15 5.14
CA PHE A 439 -46.17 -2.43 4.04
C PHE A 439 -45.24 -1.32 4.53
N ASP A 440 -45.69 -0.61 5.59
CA ASP A 440 -44.86 0.40 6.26
C ASP A 440 -43.52 -0.20 6.72
N GLN A 441 -43.55 -1.40 7.31
CA GLN A 441 -42.33 -2.06 7.79
C GLN A 441 -41.38 -2.46 6.65
N ILE A 442 -41.91 -2.94 5.52
CA ILE A 442 -41.12 -3.24 4.35
C ILE A 442 -40.42 -1.97 3.83
N LEU A 443 -41.21 -0.89 3.67
CA LEU A 443 -40.68 0.40 3.21
C LEU A 443 -39.65 0.97 4.19
N ALA A 444 -39.95 0.96 5.50
CA ALA A 444 -39.04 1.40 6.53
C ALA A 444 -37.70 0.66 6.51
N SER A 445 -37.74 -0.65 6.23
CA SER A 445 -36.51 -1.45 6.07
C SER A 445 -35.70 -1.02 4.84
N TYR A 446 -36.32 -0.70 3.70
CA TYR A 446 -35.61 -0.18 2.52
C TYR A 446 -34.99 1.20 2.77
N PHE A 447 -35.71 2.10 3.47
CA PHE A 447 -35.17 3.41 3.83
C PHE A 447 -33.98 3.28 4.81
N SER A 448 -34.10 2.42 5.81
CA SER A 448 -33.02 2.11 6.74
C SER A 448 -31.80 1.52 6.02
N GLN A 449 -32.02 0.63 5.05
CA GLN A 449 -30.96 0.07 4.22
C GLN A 449 -30.23 1.16 3.41
N LEU A 450 -30.98 2.11 2.84
CA LEU A 450 -30.40 3.22 2.08
C LEU A 450 -29.56 4.16 2.97
N GLY A 451 -30.00 4.44 4.19
CA GLY A 451 -29.27 5.28 5.14
C GLY A 451 -27.91 4.70 5.55
N VAL A 452 -27.77 3.39 5.52
CA VAL A 452 -26.54 2.66 5.92
C VAL A 452 -25.65 2.30 4.73
N VAL A 453 -26.01 2.63 3.49
CA VAL A 453 -25.20 2.33 2.29
C VAL A 453 -23.75 2.80 2.43
N ARG A 454 -23.54 4.01 2.97
CA ARG A 454 -22.22 4.55 3.25
C ARG A 454 -21.36 3.61 4.09
N ASP A 455 -21.93 3.12 5.19
CA ASP A 455 -21.21 2.28 6.16
C ASP A 455 -21.04 0.83 5.64
N LEU A 456 -22.00 0.33 4.85
CA LEU A 456 -21.89 -0.96 4.15
C LEU A 456 -20.74 -0.97 3.14
N LEU A 457 -20.50 0.14 2.46
CA LEU A 457 -19.41 0.27 1.48
C LEU A 457 -18.08 0.66 2.12
N SER A 458 -18.06 1.01 3.41
CA SER A 458 -16.85 1.39 4.14
C SER A 458 -16.07 0.16 4.60
N LEU A 459 -14.75 0.16 4.37
CA LEU A 459 -13.84 -0.86 4.93
C LEU A 459 -13.60 -0.70 6.44
N ASN A 460 -13.98 0.44 7.01
CA ASN A 460 -13.76 0.80 8.41
C ASN A 460 -15.03 0.70 9.26
N SER A 461 -16.13 0.16 8.71
CA SER A 461 -17.38 0.04 9.48
C SER A 461 -17.37 -1.19 10.38
N ASP A 462 -17.85 -0.98 11.61
CA ASP A 462 -18.04 -2.05 12.61
C ASP A 462 -19.49 -2.57 12.62
N LEU A 463 -20.14 -2.61 11.46
CA LEU A 463 -21.51 -3.06 11.33
C LEU A 463 -21.67 -4.52 11.78
N SER A 464 -22.60 -4.73 12.70
CA SER A 464 -22.98 -6.06 13.20
C SER A 464 -23.94 -6.81 12.26
N ARG A 465 -24.49 -6.14 11.25
CA ARG A 465 -25.49 -6.65 10.30
C ARG A 465 -25.24 -6.11 8.90
N THR A 466 -25.85 -6.75 7.90
CA THR A 466 -25.86 -6.30 6.50
C THR A 466 -27.25 -5.90 6.02
N TYR A 467 -28.30 -6.33 6.73
CA TYR A 467 -29.67 -5.87 6.55
C TYR A 467 -30.14 -5.05 7.76
N PHE A 468 -30.85 -3.98 7.46
CA PHE A 468 -31.27 -2.99 8.46
C PHE A 468 -32.76 -2.76 8.39
N THR A 469 -33.33 -2.43 9.54
CA THR A 469 -34.73 -2.05 9.69
C THR A 469 -34.84 -0.96 10.72
N GLN A 470 -35.98 -0.26 10.72
CA GLN A 470 -36.29 0.73 11.72
C GLN A 470 -37.70 0.51 12.25
N VAL A 471 -37.93 1.02 13.46
CA VAL A 471 -39.23 0.90 14.12
C VAL A 471 -40.20 1.92 13.56
N VAL A 472 -41.38 1.47 13.13
CA VAL A 472 -42.47 2.35 12.67
C VAL A 472 -43.37 2.66 13.86
N GLN A 473 -43.23 3.85 14.49
CA GLN A 473 -43.94 4.27 15.70
C GLN A 473 -44.85 5.47 15.51
N ASP A 474 -44.76 6.19 14.41
CA ASP A 474 -45.50 7.40 14.10
C ASP A 474 -46.97 7.18 13.73
N ILE A 475 -47.52 6.02 14.11
CA ILE A 475 -48.90 5.63 13.90
C ILE A 475 -49.70 5.92 15.15
N LYS A 476 -50.81 6.66 15.02
CA LYS A 476 -51.70 6.94 16.16
C LYS A 476 -52.27 5.66 16.78
N ASP A 477 -52.20 5.55 18.10
CA ASP A 477 -52.65 4.39 18.89
C ASP A 477 -51.85 3.09 18.58
N PHE A 478 -50.58 3.23 18.27
CA PHE A 478 -49.68 2.12 17.91
C PHE A 478 -49.69 0.98 18.94
N ASP A 479 -49.62 1.28 20.22
CA ASP A 479 -49.61 0.32 21.34
C ASP A 479 -50.87 -0.59 21.39
N GLN A 480 -51.95 -0.22 20.64
CA GLN A 480 -53.18 -1.02 20.56
C GLN A 480 -53.22 -1.90 19.30
N LEU A 481 -52.23 -1.80 18.41
CA LEU A 481 -52.18 -2.51 17.16
C LEU A 481 -51.34 -3.78 17.27
N VAL A 482 -50.24 -3.72 18.03
CA VAL A 482 -49.25 -4.79 18.13
C VAL A 482 -48.94 -5.15 19.58
N SER A 483 -48.56 -6.42 19.82
CA SER A 483 -48.05 -6.83 21.12
C SER A 483 -46.54 -6.48 21.22
N PRO A 484 -46.07 -5.97 22.39
CA PRO A 484 -44.65 -5.71 22.59
C PRO A 484 -43.71 -6.92 22.43
N THR A 485 -44.27 -8.12 22.58
CA THR A 485 -43.55 -9.40 22.31
C THR A 485 -43.42 -9.72 20.85
N ASP A 486 -44.38 -9.34 20.01
CA ASP A 486 -44.39 -9.64 18.59
C ASP A 486 -43.76 -8.49 17.76
N TYR A 487 -43.76 -7.27 18.34
CA TYR A 487 -43.14 -6.11 17.75
C TYR A 487 -42.47 -5.25 18.84
N PRO A 488 -41.23 -5.50 19.19
CA PRO A 488 -40.50 -4.81 20.27
C PRO A 488 -40.08 -3.40 19.86
N ALA A 489 -41.02 -2.45 19.86
CA ALA A 489 -40.80 -1.06 19.45
C ALA A 489 -39.75 -0.31 20.28
N ASN A 490 -39.44 -0.77 21.48
CA ASN A 490 -38.43 -0.18 22.37
C ASN A 490 -37.05 -0.82 22.22
N ASP A 491 -36.94 -1.84 21.41
CA ASP A 491 -35.69 -2.57 21.16
C ASP A 491 -35.51 -2.79 19.66
N PRO A 492 -34.89 -1.86 18.96
CA PRO A 492 -34.64 -1.97 17.49
C PRO A 492 -33.78 -3.18 17.10
N GLU A 493 -32.89 -3.62 17.96
CA GLU A 493 -32.05 -4.79 17.67
C GLU A 493 -32.84 -6.08 17.73
N LEU A 494 -33.68 -6.26 18.75
CA LEU A 494 -34.59 -7.39 18.84
C LEU A 494 -35.61 -7.40 17.70
N LEU A 495 -36.11 -6.22 17.29
CA LEU A 495 -36.98 -6.10 16.13
C LEU A 495 -36.26 -6.57 14.86
N ALA A 496 -35.01 -6.19 14.67
CA ALA A 496 -34.22 -6.64 13.54
C ALA A 496 -33.96 -8.16 13.56
N GLU A 497 -33.75 -8.76 14.72
CA GLU A 497 -33.65 -10.21 14.87
C GLU A 497 -34.93 -10.97 14.52
N LEU A 498 -36.09 -10.36 14.82
CA LEU A 498 -37.40 -10.96 14.53
C LEU A 498 -37.82 -10.82 13.06
N LEU A 499 -37.51 -9.70 12.43
CA LEU A 499 -37.94 -9.36 11.07
C LEU A 499 -36.94 -9.77 9.98
N LEU A 500 -35.66 -9.70 10.28
CA LEU A 500 -34.59 -10.12 9.38
C LEU A 500 -34.29 -11.59 9.64
N GLU A 501 -33.82 -12.28 8.61
CA GLU A 501 -33.52 -13.70 8.71
C GLU A 501 -32.61 -14.00 9.90
N PRO A 502 -32.93 -14.99 10.77
CA PRO A 502 -32.07 -15.36 11.90
C PRO A 502 -30.69 -15.86 11.50
N GLN A 503 -30.44 -16.06 10.20
CA GLN A 503 -29.20 -16.53 9.60
C GLN A 503 -28.51 -15.41 8.82
N ASP A 504 -28.60 -14.15 9.28
CA ASP A 504 -27.78 -13.10 8.68
C ASP A 504 -26.30 -13.40 8.95
N ASP A 505 -25.69 -14.21 8.09
CA ASP A 505 -24.25 -14.43 8.12
C ASP A 505 -23.54 -13.21 7.51
N ILE A 506 -23.36 -12.21 8.37
CA ILE A 506 -22.68 -10.98 8.00
C ILE A 506 -21.31 -11.26 7.39
N ASN A 507 -20.58 -12.25 7.89
CA ASN A 507 -19.24 -12.57 7.41
C ASN A 507 -19.30 -13.15 5.99
N GLU A 508 -20.29 -13.98 5.68
CA GLU A 508 -20.45 -14.50 4.33
C GLU A 508 -20.79 -13.39 3.32
N ARG A 509 -21.73 -12.49 3.66
CA ARG A 509 -22.11 -11.37 2.79
C ARG A 509 -20.99 -10.34 2.67
N LYS A 510 -20.30 -10.00 3.78
CA LYS A 510 -19.09 -9.17 3.73
C LYS A 510 -18.04 -9.82 2.82
N ASN A 511 -17.82 -11.11 2.95
CA ASN A 511 -16.87 -11.83 2.11
C ASN A 511 -17.21 -11.71 0.62
N GLN A 512 -18.48 -11.88 0.24
CA GLN A 512 -18.94 -11.72 -1.15
C GLN A 512 -18.75 -10.28 -1.66
N LEU A 513 -19.05 -9.27 -0.83
CA LEU A 513 -18.82 -7.87 -1.18
C LEU A 513 -17.33 -7.59 -1.38
N LEU A 514 -16.49 -8.06 -0.47
CA LEU A 514 -15.04 -7.89 -0.57
C LEU A 514 -14.45 -8.59 -1.79
N ASP A 515 -14.94 -9.79 -2.15
CA ASP A 515 -14.54 -10.47 -3.38
C ASP A 515 -14.92 -9.66 -4.63
N HIS A 516 -16.10 -9.04 -4.62
CA HIS A 516 -16.51 -8.15 -5.70
C HIS A 516 -15.59 -6.92 -5.81
N LEU A 517 -15.22 -6.30 -4.69
CA LEU A 517 -14.30 -5.15 -4.68
C LEU A 517 -12.88 -5.56 -5.13
N ILE A 518 -12.36 -6.67 -4.61
CA ILE A 518 -11.03 -7.19 -4.95
C ILE A 518 -10.94 -7.54 -6.45
N SER A 519 -12.00 -8.12 -7.01
CA SER A 519 -12.05 -8.49 -8.43
C SER A 519 -11.94 -7.28 -9.38
N ARG A 520 -12.29 -6.06 -8.92
CA ARG A 520 -12.11 -4.81 -9.69
C ARG A 520 -10.65 -4.50 -9.97
N PHE A 521 -9.76 -4.98 -9.12
CA PHE A 521 -8.32 -4.82 -9.25
C PHE A 521 -7.63 -6.04 -9.92
N ALA A 522 -8.40 -6.99 -10.46
CA ALA A 522 -7.93 -8.26 -10.99
C ALA A 522 -7.16 -9.13 -9.95
N GLU A 523 -7.43 -8.90 -8.67
CA GLU A 523 -6.87 -9.66 -7.56
C GLU A 523 -7.81 -10.78 -7.13
N ARG A 524 -7.27 -11.80 -6.44
CA ARG A 524 -8.06 -12.94 -5.96
C ARG A 524 -7.49 -13.57 -4.70
N PHE A 525 -8.38 -14.11 -3.87
CA PHE A 525 -8.04 -14.77 -2.61
C PHE A 525 -8.52 -16.24 -2.58
N SER A 526 -8.82 -16.85 -3.73
CA SER A 526 -9.47 -18.14 -3.79
C SER A 526 -8.69 -19.25 -3.10
N GLU A 527 -7.37 -19.35 -3.33
CA GLU A 527 -6.52 -20.37 -2.75
C GLU A 527 -6.30 -20.16 -1.27
N TYR A 528 -5.97 -18.93 -0.85
CA TYR A 528 -5.90 -18.56 0.56
C TYR A 528 -7.20 -18.89 1.30
N THR A 529 -8.35 -18.53 0.73
CA THR A 529 -9.66 -18.82 1.32
C THR A 529 -9.90 -20.32 1.49
N PHE A 530 -9.53 -21.11 0.49
CA PHE A 530 -9.65 -22.56 0.54
C PHE A 530 -8.78 -23.16 1.66
N LEU A 531 -7.49 -22.79 1.71
CA LEU A 531 -6.56 -23.29 2.72
C LEU A 531 -6.96 -22.86 4.14
N MET A 532 -7.43 -21.63 4.33
CA MET A 532 -7.92 -21.17 5.63
C MET A 532 -9.14 -21.94 6.10
N LYS A 533 -10.07 -22.25 5.19
CA LYS A 533 -11.25 -23.10 5.51
C LYS A 533 -10.84 -24.52 5.90
N GLU A 534 -9.83 -25.07 5.26
CA GLU A 534 -9.30 -26.38 5.59
C GLU A 534 -8.59 -26.40 6.96
N LEU A 535 -7.80 -25.37 7.27
CA LEU A 535 -7.07 -25.27 8.52
C LEU A 535 -7.94 -24.93 9.74
N TYR A 536 -8.89 -24.00 9.59
CA TYR A 536 -9.63 -23.40 10.70
C TYR A 536 -11.13 -23.69 10.70
N GLY A 537 -11.66 -24.36 9.67
CA GLY A 537 -13.07 -24.72 9.59
C GLY A 537 -14.00 -23.50 9.62
N SER A 538 -15.02 -23.50 10.47
CA SER A 538 -16.03 -22.41 10.57
C SER A 538 -15.45 -21.09 11.06
N ALA A 539 -14.38 -21.10 11.87
CA ALA A 539 -13.73 -19.87 12.36
C ALA A 539 -12.95 -19.12 11.26
N SER A 540 -12.71 -19.76 10.11
CA SER A 540 -11.94 -19.17 9.02
C SER A 540 -12.62 -17.96 8.37
N THR A 541 -13.95 -17.93 8.32
CA THR A 541 -14.70 -16.91 7.58
C THR A 541 -14.44 -15.52 8.10
N GLU A 542 -14.40 -15.33 9.41
CA GLU A 542 -14.06 -14.05 10.07
C GLU A 542 -12.62 -13.63 9.75
N LEU A 543 -11.67 -14.56 9.87
CA LEU A 543 -10.26 -14.31 9.55
C LEU A 543 -10.05 -13.96 8.07
N ILE A 544 -10.76 -14.60 7.16
CA ILE A 544 -10.73 -14.34 5.73
C ILE A 544 -11.27 -12.93 5.44
N VAL A 545 -12.40 -12.56 6.05
CA VAL A 545 -13.00 -11.22 5.90
C VAL A 545 -12.02 -10.16 6.37
N GLN A 546 -11.42 -10.35 7.54
CA GLN A 546 -10.41 -9.42 8.06
C GLN A 546 -9.20 -9.29 7.12
N SER A 547 -8.63 -10.40 6.66
CA SER A 547 -7.47 -10.38 5.74
C SER A 547 -7.79 -9.62 4.45
N LYS A 548 -9.01 -9.81 3.88
CA LYS A 548 -9.45 -9.10 2.69
C LYS A 548 -9.66 -7.59 2.95
N GLN A 549 -10.20 -7.23 4.12
CA GLN A 549 -10.36 -5.83 4.51
C GLN A 549 -9.00 -5.14 4.66
N GLU A 550 -8.04 -5.77 5.36
CA GLU A 550 -6.68 -5.24 5.50
C GLU A 550 -5.97 -5.10 4.16
N PHE A 551 -6.11 -6.07 3.25
CA PHE A 551 -5.57 -5.96 1.89
C PHE A 551 -6.15 -4.75 1.14
N LEU A 552 -7.46 -4.54 1.19
CA LEU A 552 -8.11 -3.42 0.50
C LEU A 552 -7.76 -2.07 1.13
N LYS A 553 -7.65 -1.98 2.47
CA LYS A 553 -7.21 -0.76 3.17
C LYS A 553 -5.80 -0.34 2.74
N ASP A 554 -4.92 -1.30 2.57
CA ASP A 554 -3.53 -1.06 2.18
C ASP A 554 -3.29 -1.15 0.66
N TYR A 555 -4.35 -1.28 -0.14
CA TYR A 555 -4.22 -1.55 -1.58
C TYR A 555 -3.33 -0.55 -2.30
N HIS A 556 -3.46 0.74 -2.00
CA HIS A 556 -2.61 1.80 -2.57
C HIS A 556 -1.11 1.58 -2.28
N LEU A 557 -0.77 1.03 -1.11
CA LEU A 557 0.62 0.72 -0.74
C LEU A 557 1.10 -0.59 -1.38
N VAL A 558 0.25 -1.62 -1.43
CA VAL A 558 0.64 -2.94 -1.95
C VAL A 558 0.63 -3.02 -3.47
N SER A 559 -0.16 -2.17 -4.16
CA SER A 559 -0.22 -2.13 -5.61
C SER A 559 0.87 -1.24 -6.21
N GLY A 560 1.01 0.00 -5.73
CA GLY A 560 1.96 1.00 -6.27
C GLY A 560 3.42 0.74 -5.91
N ASN A 561 3.70 -0.20 -4.99
CA ASN A 561 5.04 -0.44 -4.44
C ASN A 561 5.54 -1.88 -4.62
N ARG A 562 5.06 -2.62 -5.60
CA ARG A 562 5.43 -4.05 -5.79
C ARG A 562 6.94 -4.27 -5.89
N GLY A 563 7.65 -3.43 -6.62
CA GLY A 563 9.09 -3.53 -6.85
C GLY A 563 9.96 -2.82 -5.81
N GLY A 564 9.37 -2.18 -4.81
CA GLY A 564 10.11 -1.39 -3.84
C GLY A 564 10.92 -2.22 -2.87
N ALA A 565 12.13 -1.74 -2.55
CA ALA A 565 13.03 -2.40 -1.61
C ALA A 565 12.92 -1.82 -0.19
N LEU A 566 13.51 -2.49 0.77
CA LEU A 566 13.73 -1.99 2.13
C LEU A 566 14.55 -0.69 2.09
N ASN A 567 14.11 0.35 2.80
CA ASN A 567 14.91 1.55 2.99
C ASN A 567 15.97 1.34 4.07
N TYR A 568 17.18 0.91 3.68
CA TYR A 568 18.28 0.69 4.63
C TYR A 568 18.98 1.98 5.08
N TYR A 569 18.56 3.15 4.56
CA TYR A 569 19.06 4.48 4.93
C TYR A 569 18.08 5.28 5.79
N ARG A 570 17.05 4.61 6.34
CA ARG A 570 16.00 5.27 7.13
C ARG A 570 16.55 5.93 8.39
N GLN A 571 16.19 7.20 8.61
CA GLN A 571 16.62 7.98 9.76
C GLN A 571 15.46 8.25 10.76
N PRO A 572 15.70 8.30 12.08
CA PRO A 572 16.94 7.88 12.74
C PRO A 572 17.15 6.35 12.65
N PRO A 573 18.39 5.85 12.80
CA PRO A 573 18.69 4.41 12.66
C PRO A 573 17.82 3.48 13.50
N ALA A 574 17.29 3.94 14.63
CA ALA A 574 16.34 3.19 15.46
C ALA A 574 15.06 2.78 14.69
N LYS A 575 14.64 3.59 13.71
CA LYS A 575 13.47 3.33 12.87
C LYS A 575 13.75 2.39 11.69
N LEU A 576 14.99 2.02 11.47
CA LEU A 576 15.36 1.09 10.40
C LEU A 576 14.64 -0.26 10.56
N TRP A 577 14.47 -0.69 11.80
CA TRP A 577 13.87 -1.98 12.17
C TRP A 577 12.37 -1.89 12.45
N ASP A 578 11.71 -0.78 12.14
CA ASP A 578 10.26 -0.65 12.24
C ASP A 578 9.56 -1.58 11.26
N THR A 579 8.42 -2.13 11.66
CA THR A 579 7.69 -3.14 10.87
C THR A 579 7.11 -2.62 9.56
N ASP A 580 6.94 -1.30 9.42
CA ASP A 580 6.52 -0.64 8.19
C ASP A 580 7.65 -0.45 7.16
N ASN A 581 8.93 -0.63 7.58
CA ASN A 581 10.10 -0.52 6.73
C ASN A 581 10.46 -1.89 6.12
N VAL A 582 9.69 -2.31 5.15
CA VAL A 582 9.83 -3.59 4.46
C VAL A 582 9.80 -3.40 2.94
N SER A 583 10.22 -4.40 2.18
CA SER A 583 10.05 -4.37 0.72
C SER A 583 8.57 -4.45 0.32
N GLY A 584 8.27 -3.97 -0.88
CA GLY A 584 6.93 -4.09 -1.45
C GLY A 584 6.44 -5.52 -1.56
N VAL A 585 7.36 -6.45 -1.87
CA VAL A 585 7.08 -7.88 -1.93
C VAL A 585 6.71 -8.44 -0.56
N GLU A 586 7.49 -8.13 0.50
CA GLU A 586 7.17 -8.57 1.88
C GLU A 586 5.80 -8.06 2.31
N ARG A 587 5.51 -6.78 2.04
CA ARG A 587 4.22 -6.15 2.36
C ARG A 587 3.06 -6.85 1.65
N ARG A 588 3.20 -7.10 0.36
CA ARG A 588 2.16 -7.70 -0.45
C ARG A 588 1.89 -9.15 -0.06
N ILE A 589 2.94 -9.95 0.13
CA ILE A 589 2.82 -11.33 0.60
C ILE A 589 2.14 -11.38 1.97
N ALA A 590 2.56 -10.51 2.91
CA ALA A 590 1.95 -10.45 4.23
C ALA A 590 0.43 -10.18 4.16
N ARG A 591 -0.01 -9.27 3.28
CA ARG A 591 -1.44 -8.99 3.09
C ARG A 591 -2.20 -10.10 2.37
N LEU A 592 -1.61 -10.74 1.36
CA LEU A 592 -2.23 -11.86 0.64
C LEU A 592 -2.31 -13.14 1.49
N CYS A 593 -1.39 -13.34 2.44
CA CYS A 593 -1.38 -14.44 3.38
C CYS A 593 -2.06 -14.14 4.73
N GLY A 594 -2.57 -12.93 4.93
CA GLY A 594 -3.23 -12.51 6.16
C GLY A 594 -2.33 -12.61 7.39
N PHE A 595 -1.10 -12.07 7.33
CA PHE A 595 -0.24 -11.98 8.52
C PHE A 595 -0.82 -10.99 9.53
N LYS A 596 -0.82 -11.39 10.79
CA LYS A 596 -1.45 -10.65 11.90
C LYS A 596 -0.54 -9.58 12.53
N ASP A 597 0.54 -9.21 11.90
CA ASP A 597 1.45 -8.18 12.42
C ASP A 597 1.03 -6.80 11.92
N GLU A 598 1.08 -5.78 12.79
CA GLU A 598 0.83 -4.37 12.44
C GLU A 598 1.73 -3.87 11.30
N GLY A 599 2.91 -4.48 11.15
CA GLY A 599 3.93 -4.06 10.21
C GLY A 599 4.22 -4.99 9.06
N PHE A 600 3.40 -5.80 8.58
CA PHE A 600 3.63 -6.65 7.40
C PHE A 600 4.76 -7.69 7.53
N ARG A 601 5.56 -7.65 8.61
CA ARG A 601 6.72 -8.48 8.84
C ARG A 601 6.90 -8.75 10.33
N ARG A 602 7.06 -10.02 10.71
CA ARG A 602 7.40 -10.41 12.07
C ARG A 602 8.87 -10.12 12.34
N ARG A 603 9.15 -9.53 13.50
CA ARG A 603 10.50 -9.25 14.02
C ARG A 603 10.64 -9.74 15.43
N ASP A 604 11.89 -9.78 15.90
CA ASP A 604 12.22 -10.21 17.26
C ASP A 604 11.61 -11.60 17.58
N ILE A 605 11.81 -12.56 16.67
CA ILE A 605 11.30 -13.93 16.82
C ILE A 605 11.78 -14.57 18.12
N ALA A 606 12.94 -14.14 18.63
CA ALA A 606 13.43 -14.49 19.96
C ALA A 606 12.45 -14.14 21.09
N ASN A 607 11.68 -13.05 20.92
CA ASN A 607 10.67 -12.60 21.88
C ASN A 607 9.27 -13.06 21.47
N SER A 608 9.16 -14.21 20.79
CA SER A 608 7.88 -14.76 20.38
C SER A 608 6.96 -14.95 21.56
N TYR A 609 5.65 -14.96 21.32
CA TYR A 609 4.63 -15.22 22.31
C TYR A 609 4.69 -16.63 22.90
N VAL A 610 5.46 -17.52 22.28
CA VAL A 610 5.57 -18.94 22.62
C VAL A 610 6.91 -19.23 23.27
N ASN A 611 6.87 -20.06 24.31
CA ASN A 611 8.06 -20.66 24.91
C ASN A 611 7.82 -22.15 25.13
N VAL A 612 8.55 -22.99 24.40
CA VAL A 612 8.59 -24.43 24.61
C VAL A 612 9.90 -24.77 25.34
N TYR A 613 9.83 -25.29 26.55
CA TYR A 613 10.98 -25.49 27.42
C TYR A 613 11.04 -26.92 27.97
N MET A 614 12.22 -27.33 28.45
CA MET A 614 12.37 -28.61 29.15
C MET A 614 11.92 -28.50 30.58
N SER A 615 11.06 -29.45 31.01
CA SER A 615 10.67 -29.71 32.37
C SER A 615 11.22 -31.11 32.75
N GLY A 616 12.39 -31.14 33.35
CA GLY A 616 13.12 -32.40 33.62
C GLY A 616 13.62 -33.06 32.33
N THR A 617 13.03 -34.22 31.97
CA THR A 617 13.34 -34.97 30.75
C THR A 617 12.24 -34.84 29.66
N GLN A 618 11.23 -34.02 29.91
CA GLN A 618 10.05 -33.84 29.08
C GLN A 618 9.93 -32.39 28.68
N TYR A 619 8.99 -32.06 27.81
CA TYR A 619 8.76 -30.73 27.29
C TYR A 619 7.44 -30.16 27.75
N SER A 620 7.43 -28.90 28.15
CA SER A 620 6.24 -28.08 28.44
C SER A 620 6.24 -26.82 27.62
N TRP A 621 5.07 -26.20 27.48
CA TRP A 621 4.95 -24.95 26.75
C TRP A 621 4.10 -23.92 27.49
N LEU A 622 4.29 -22.67 27.16
CA LEU A 622 3.45 -21.55 27.57
C LEU A 622 3.33 -20.50 26.45
N ILE A 623 2.20 -19.79 26.47
CA ILE A 623 1.92 -18.64 25.58
C ILE A 623 1.79 -17.41 26.45
N LYS A 624 2.42 -16.32 26.03
CA LYS A 624 2.37 -15.00 26.65
C LYS A 624 1.67 -14.00 25.74
N ASP A 625 1.08 -12.98 26.34
CA ASP A 625 0.52 -11.83 25.62
C ASP A 625 1.56 -10.72 25.37
N ASP A 626 1.12 -9.62 24.78
CA ASP A 626 1.94 -8.42 24.48
C ASP A 626 2.57 -7.80 25.74
N THR A 627 2.00 -8.06 26.92
CA THR A 627 2.50 -7.60 28.22
C THR A 627 3.48 -8.56 28.89
N ASN A 628 3.86 -9.65 28.20
CA ASN A 628 4.69 -10.75 28.72
C ASN A 628 4.01 -11.53 29.87
N THR A 629 2.66 -11.48 29.96
CA THR A 629 1.88 -12.24 30.92
C THR A 629 1.49 -13.58 30.32
N THR A 630 1.62 -14.68 31.09
CA THR A 630 1.24 -16.02 30.63
C THR A 630 -0.28 -16.10 30.48
N VAL A 631 -0.74 -16.30 29.25
CA VAL A 631 -2.16 -16.46 28.91
C VAL A 631 -2.59 -17.92 29.02
N LEU A 632 -1.80 -18.85 28.45
CA LEU A 632 -2.04 -20.28 28.47
C LEU A 632 -0.75 -21.04 28.75
N SER A 633 -0.87 -22.22 29.34
CA SER A 633 0.24 -23.15 29.54
C SER A 633 -0.22 -24.59 29.38
N SER A 634 0.73 -25.50 29.09
CA SER A 634 0.48 -26.94 29.06
C SER A 634 0.04 -27.44 30.43
N THR A 635 -0.84 -28.41 30.43
CA THR A 635 -1.30 -29.10 31.68
C THR A 635 -0.44 -30.29 32.04
N VAL A 636 0.29 -30.83 31.07
CA VAL A 636 1.14 -32.02 31.22
C VAL A 636 2.47 -31.78 30.48
N ASP A 637 3.46 -32.57 30.87
CA ASP A 637 4.75 -32.62 30.20
C ASP A 637 4.71 -33.66 29.07
N TYR A 638 5.30 -33.35 27.93
CA TYR A 638 5.29 -34.18 26.73
C TYR A 638 6.63 -34.88 26.50
N PRO A 639 6.62 -36.10 25.95
CA PRO A 639 7.87 -36.89 25.82
C PRO A 639 8.80 -36.33 24.71
N THR A 640 8.29 -35.58 23.77
CA THR A 640 9.07 -35.02 22.66
C THR A 640 8.68 -33.56 22.42
N TYR A 641 9.62 -32.80 21.87
CA TYR A 641 9.41 -31.42 21.46
C TYR A 641 8.25 -31.29 20.45
N SER A 642 8.25 -32.10 19.40
CA SER A 642 7.20 -32.07 18.37
C SER A 642 5.80 -32.35 18.95
N LYS A 643 5.70 -33.21 19.96
CA LYS A 643 4.41 -33.48 20.62
C LYS A 643 3.94 -32.25 21.40
N ALA A 644 4.84 -31.56 22.09
CA ALA A 644 4.53 -30.33 22.82
C ALA A 644 4.05 -29.23 21.87
N VAL A 645 4.73 -29.04 20.75
CA VAL A 645 4.33 -28.06 19.70
C VAL A 645 2.97 -28.39 19.07
N ASN A 646 2.71 -29.68 18.76
CA ASN A 646 1.42 -30.07 18.19
C ASN A 646 0.26 -29.80 19.17
N GLU A 647 0.45 -30.08 20.47
CA GLU A 647 -0.58 -29.80 21.47
C GLU A 647 -0.78 -28.29 21.70
N LEU A 648 0.29 -27.50 21.60
CA LEU A 648 0.20 -26.03 21.59
C LEU A 648 -0.65 -25.54 20.41
N HIS A 649 -0.33 -25.97 19.20
CA HIS A 649 -1.11 -25.59 18.01
C HIS A 649 -2.58 -26.01 18.10
N LEU A 650 -2.84 -27.18 18.70
CA LEU A 650 -4.20 -27.65 18.95
C LEU A 650 -4.94 -26.74 19.96
N ALA A 651 -4.27 -26.31 21.04
CA ALA A 651 -4.84 -25.38 22.02
C ALA A 651 -5.17 -24.02 21.39
N VAL A 652 -4.27 -23.48 20.57
CA VAL A 652 -4.51 -22.22 19.81
C VAL A 652 -5.71 -22.38 18.87
N LEU A 653 -5.80 -23.50 18.14
CA LEU A 653 -6.91 -23.78 17.25
C LEU A 653 -8.26 -23.80 17.98
N HIS A 654 -8.33 -24.48 19.13
CA HIS A 654 -9.57 -24.56 19.92
C HIS A 654 -10.01 -23.20 20.48
N ILE A 655 -9.07 -22.32 20.85
CA ILE A 655 -9.40 -20.95 21.25
C ILE A 655 -9.93 -20.13 20.05
N ILE A 656 -9.27 -20.20 18.92
CA ILE A 656 -9.70 -19.48 17.70
C ILE A 656 -11.10 -19.94 17.28
N GLN A 657 -11.44 -21.21 17.44
CA GLN A 657 -12.75 -21.76 17.14
C GLN A 657 -13.82 -21.44 18.19
N SER A 658 -13.45 -20.85 19.33
CA SER A 658 -14.40 -20.48 20.38
C SER A 658 -15.25 -19.29 19.95
N ASN A 659 -16.55 -19.34 20.27
CA ASN A 659 -17.52 -18.33 19.91
C ASN A 659 -17.73 -17.35 21.07
N GLU A 660 -17.40 -16.09 20.86
CA GLU A 660 -17.51 -15.00 21.85
C GLU A 660 -18.96 -14.82 22.33
N LYS A 661 -19.94 -14.86 21.41
CA LYS A 661 -21.35 -14.75 21.77
C LYS A 661 -21.84 -15.89 22.66
N LEU A 662 -21.28 -17.09 22.52
CA LEU A 662 -21.60 -18.21 23.42
C LEU A 662 -21.03 -17.97 24.82
N VAL A 663 -19.87 -17.38 24.94
CA VAL A 663 -19.25 -17.01 26.23
C VAL A 663 -20.07 -15.92 26.92
N GLU A 664 -20.46 -14.88 26.21
CA GLU A 664 -21.32 -13.80 26.73
C GLU A 664 -22.68 -14.32 27.19
N LYS A 665 -23.33 -15.11 26.35
CA LYS A 665 -24.64 -15.73 26.67
C LYS A 665 -24.55 -16.65 27.89
N ALA A 666 -23.54 -17.52 27.94
CA ALA A 666 -23.34 -18.40 29.10
C ALA A 666 -23.10 -17.62 30.42
N TYR A 667 -22.45 -16.45 30.33
CA TYR A 667 -22.33 -15.55 31.47
C TYR A 667 -23.68 -14.96 31.88
N GLU A 668 -24.49 -14.47 30.95
CA GLU A 668 -25.83 -13.92 31.22
C GLU A 668 -26.78 -14.98 31.78
N ASP A 669 -26.70 -16.20 31.28
CA ASP A 669 -27.49 -17.34 31.76
C ASP A 669 -27.01 -17.91 33.11
N GLY A 670 -25.91 -17.36 33.67
CA GLY A 670 -25.34 -17.78 34.96
C GLY A 670 -24.62 -19.14 34.95
N GLU A 671 -24.14 -19.57 33.78
CA GLU A 671 -23.45 -20.86 33.58
C GLU A 671 -21.95 -20.83 33.95
N PHE A 672 -21.43 -19.74 34.52
CA PHE A 672 -20.06 -19.66 35.01
C PHE A 672 -19.93 -20.38 36.36
N ILE A 673 -20.17 -21.70 36.32
CA ILE A 673 -20.09 -22.61 37.46
C ILE A 673 -18.98 -23.67 37.28
N ASP A 674 -18.53 -24.30 38.33
CA ASP A 674 -17.45 -25.29 38.25
C ASP A 674 -17.78 -26.44 37.32
N ASN A 675 -16.85 -26.78 36.43
CA ASN A 675 -16.94 -27.78 35.37
C ASN A 675 -18.02 -27.51 34.29
N ALA A 676 -18.46 -26.27 34.13
CA ALA A 676 -19.29 -25.91 33.00
C ALA A 676 -18.44 -25.86 31.72
N GLU A 677 -18.99 -26.42 30.62
CA GLU A 677 -18.35 -26.45 29.31
C GLU A 677 -19.01 -25.44 28.37
N ILE A 678 -18.27 -24.42 27.93
CA ILE A 678 -18.70 -23.44 26.96
C ILE A 678 -17.86 -23.64 25.69
N GLY A 679 -18.39 -24.33 24.71
CA GLY A 679 -17.58 -24.73 23.54
C GLY A 679 -16.42 -25.64 23.92
N ASN A 680 -15.20 -25.23 23.64
CA ASN A 680 -13.94 -25.90 24.02
C ASN A 680 -13.33 -25.32 25.32
N ILE A 681 -14.06 -24.43 26.01
CA ILE A 681 -13.63 -23.81 27.26
C ILE A 681 -14.32 -24.49 28.42
N LEU A 682 -13.56 -24.91 29.46
CA LEU A 682 -14.03 -25.50 30.66
C LEU A 682 -13.85 -24.53 31.84
N ILE A 683 -14.93 -24.10 32.47
CA ILE A 683 -14.89 -23.19 33.60
C ILE A 683 -14.46 -23.92 34.86
N ARG A 684 -13.58 -23.32 35.65
CA ARG A 684 -13.07 -23.82 36.94
C ARG A 684 -13.40 -22.88 38.07
N VAL A 685 -14.13 -23.36 39.05
CA VAL A 685 -14.47 -22.60 40.27
C VAL A 685 -14.15 -23.48 41.49
N PRO A 686 -12.84 -23.73 41.76
CA PRO A 686 -12.45 -24.64 42.87
C PRO A 686 -12.91 -24.16 44.25
N ASN A 687 -13.06 -22.85 44.43
CA ASN A 687 -13.57 -22.20 45.63
C ASN A 687 -14.39 -20.95 45.28
N ALA A 688 -15.31 -20.56 46.19
CA ALA A 688 -16.07 -19.31 45.99
C ALA A 688 -15.12 -18.11 45.90
N GLY A 689 -15.21 -17.36 44.77
CA GLY A 689 -14.34 -16.21 44.47
C GLY A 689 -12.99 -16.59 43.84
N SER A 690 -12.84 -17.80 43.29
CA SER A 690 -11.65 -18.23 42.55
C SER A 690 -12.08 -18.84 41.22
N TYR A 691 -12.01 -18.04 40.16
CA TYR A 691 -12.45 -18.40 38.81
C TYR A 691 -11.25 -18.54 37.87
N SER A 692 -11.17 -19.62 37.10
CA SER A 692 -10.21 -19.82 36.02
C SER A 692 -10.83 -20.63 34.88
N PHE A 693 -10.08 -20.88 33.81
CA PHE A 693 -10.57 -21.73 32.72
C PHE A 693 -9.46 -22.66 32.19
N ASP A 694 -9.90 -23.76 31.60
CA ASP A 694 -9.06 -24.72 30.89
C ASP A 694 -9.58 -24.87 29.45
N ILE A 695 -8.72 -25.32 28.55
CA ILE A 695 -9.07 -25.66 27.16
C ILE A 695 -9.12 -27.19 27.06
N ILE A 696 -10.23 -27.71 26.49
CA ILE A 696 -10.48 -29.11 26.32
C ILE A 696 -10.58 -29.50 24.85
N ASP A 697 -10.10 -30.71 24.54
CA ASP A 697 -10.31 -31.33 23.23
C ASP A 697 -11.48 -32.31 23.30
N LYS A 698 -12.65 -31.90 22.79
CA LYS A 698 -13.86 -32.71 22.71
C LYS A 698 -13.75 -33.88 21.74
N ASN A 699 -12.82 -33.86 20.82
CA ASN A 699 -12.57 -34.92 19.85
C ASN A 699 -11.59 -35.95 20.35
N SER A 700 -10.98 -35.73 21.53
CA SER A 700 -10.11 -36.69 22.15
C SER A 700 -10.88 -37.95 22.56
N PRO A 701 -10.34 -39.14 22.41
CA PRO A 701 -10.93 -40.36 22.95
C PRO A 701 -11.11 -40.32 24.49
N ASN A 702 -10.43 -39.40 25.18
CA ASN A 702 -10.66 -39.13 26.60
C ASN A 702 -11.58 -37.90 26.74
N PRO A 703 -12.86 -38.04 27.13
CA PRO A 703 -13.84 -36.95 27.12
C PRO A 703 -13.53 -35.78 28.07
N ASN A 704 -12.49 -35.88 28.91
CA ASN A 704 -12.06 -34.81 29.79
C ASN A 704 -10.59 -34.44 29.53
N TYR A 705 -10.08 -34.63 28.35
CA TYR A 705 -8.70 -34.29 28.04
C TYR A 705 -8.50 -32.79 28.00
N ILE A 706 -7.80 -32.26 28.97
CA ILE A 706 -7.42 -30.83 29.09
C ILE A 706 -6.06 -30.66 28.43
N ILE A 707 -6.02 -29.82 27.40
CA ILE A 707 -4.81 -29.55 26.61
C ILE A 707 -4.05 -28.32 27.08
N ALA A 708 -4.76 -27.32 27.62
CA ALA A 708 -4.18 -26.09 28.13
C ALA A 708 -4.92 -25.57 29.37
N GLN A 709 -4.26 -24.74 30.14
CA GLN A 709 -4.82 -24.11 31.33
C GLN A 709 -4.46 -22.64 31.42
N HIS A 710 -5.42 -21.84 31.94
CA HIS A 710 -5.17 -20.46 32.34
C HIS A 710 -4.95 -20.42 33.86
N ASN A 711 -3.70 -20.15 34.28
CA ASN A 711 -3.31 -20.30 35.67
C ASN A 711 -3.71 -19.14 36.59
N THR A 712 -4.10 -17.98 36.01
CA THR A 712 -4.50 -16.82 36.81
C THR A 712 -5.91 -17.00 37.39
N GLN A 713 -6.05 -16.77 38.68
CA GLN A 713 -7.33 -16.85 39.37
C GLN A 713 -8.01 -15.48 39.39
N HIS A 714 -9.27 -15.44 39.05
CA HIS A 714 -10.10 -14.23 39.04
C HIS A 714 -11.09 -14.24 40.20
N ALA A 715 -11.34 -13.04 40.76
CA ALA A 715 -12.22 -12.91 41.94
C ALA A 715 -13.72 -13.00 41.58
N THR A 716 -14.10 -12.72 40.34
CA THR A 716 -15.49 -12.68 39.88
C THR A 716 -15.65 -13.40 38.55
N ALA A 717 -16.87 -13.87 38.28
CA ALA A 717 -17.22 -14.47 37.00
C ALA A 717 -17.10 -13.45 35.82
N GLU A 718 -17.41 -12.18 36.09
CA GLU A 718 -17.26 -11.08 35.10
C GLU A 718 -15.81 -10.90 34.68
N ALA A 719 -14.87 -10.83 35.64
CA ALA A 719 -13.44 -10.72 35.34
C ALA A 719 -12.93 -11.93 34.55
N LEU A 720 -13.44 -13.15 34.83
CA LEU A 720 -13.12 -14.32 34.05
C LEU A 720 -13.66 -14.24 32.62
N LYS A 721 -14.93 -13.79 32.45
CA LYS A 721 -15.54 -13.59 31.12
C LYS A 721 -14.67 -12.65 30.27
N ASP A 722 -14.32 -11.48 30.83
CA ASP A 722 -13.50 -10.48 30.14
C ASP A 722 -12.11 -11.05 29.77
N THR A 723 -11.53 -11.87 30.63
CA THR A 723 -10.25 -12.55 30.35
C THR A 723 -10.39 -13.58 29.24
N ILE A 724 -11.47 -14.37 29.20
CA ILE A 724 -11.72 -15.33 28.12
C ILE A 724 -11.89 -14.60 26.79
N LEU A 725 -12.71 -13.54 26.75
CA LEU A 725 -12.92 -12.74 25.55
C LEU A 725 -11.60 -12.10 25.07
N SER A 726 -10.81 -11.55 25.99
CA SER A 726 -9.48 -11.01 25.66
C SER A 726 -8.50 -12.08 25.16
N CYS A 727 -8.57 -13.30 25.68
CA CYS A 727 -7.75 -14.42 25.21
C CYS A 727 -8.15 -14.82 23.79
N ILE A 728 -9.44 -14.90 23.49
CA ILE A 728 -9.95 -15.21 22.13
C ILE A 728 -9.51 -14.12 21.15
N ASP A 729 -9.72 -12.85 21.49
CA ASP A 729 -9.29 -11.70 20.69
C ASP A 729 -7.78 -11.73 20.41
N PHE A 730 -6.97 -11.95 21.44
CA PHE A 730 -5.52 -12.04 21.29
C PHE A 730 -5.13 -13.16 20.33
N MET A 731 -5.70 -14.37 20.48
CA MET A 731 -5.35 -15.52 19.64
C MET A 731 -5.83 -15.34 18.19
N LYS A 732 -6.99 -14.71 17.99
CA LYS A 732 -7.52 -14.45 16.65
C LYS A 732 -6.75 -13.39 15.90
N TYR A 733 -6.38 -12.28 16.56
CA TYR A 733 -5.99 -11.05 15.87
C TYR A 733 -4.55 -10.60 16.11
N ARG A 734 -3.93 -11.00 17.20
CA ARG A 734 -2.59 -10.53 17.61
C ARG A 734 -1.54 -11.63 17.71
N PHE A 735 -1.93 -12.81 18.14
CA PHE A 735 -1.00 -13.92 18.26
C PHE A 735 -0.49 -14.37 16.90
N THR A 736 0.82 -14.32 16.69
CA THR A 736 1.48 -14.84 15.50
C THR A 736 2.92 -15.24 15.79
N GLU A 737 3.39 -16.29 15.13
CA GLU A 737 4.79 -16.70 15.09
C GLU A 737 5.35 -16.57 13.66
N GLU A 738 4.54 -16.08 12.75
CA GLU A 738 4.84 -16.00 11.33
C GLU A 738 5.58 -14.71 10.99
N GLY A 739 6.36 -14.77 9.93
CA GLY A 739 7.07 -13.64 9.40
C GLY A 739 7.80 -14.01 8.13
N ILE A 740 8.29 -13.01 7.43
CA ILE A 740 9.08 -13.14 6.21
C ILE A 740 10.26 -12.19 6.30
N PHE A 741 11.45 -12.66 5.94
CA PHE A 741 12.65 -11.84 5.81
C PHE A 741 13.17 -11.95 4.38
N LEU A 742 13.34 -10.82 3.72
CA LEU A 742 13.91 -10.74 2.38
C LEU A 742 15.29 -10.09 2.44
N VAL A 743 16.31 -10.81 2.03
CA VAL A 743 17.70 -10.35 1.99
C VAL A 743 18.15 -10.22 0.55
N GLU A 744 18.50 -9.00 0.15
CA GLU A 744 18.99 -8.68 -1.18
C GLU A 744 20.49 -9.00 -1.27
N HIS A 745 20.90 -9.91 -2.16
CA HIS A 745 22.30 -10.31 -2.29
C HIS A 745 23.20 -9.17 -2.75
N ILE A 746 22.67 -8.26 -3.56
CA ILE A 746 23.44 -7.09 -4.04
C ILE A 746 23.92 -6.18 -2.90
N LEU A 747 23.20 -6.13 -1.79
CA LEU A 747 23.60 -5.39 -0.60
C LEU A 747 24.74 -6.08 0.17
N MET A 748 24.92 -7.37 0.00
CA MET A 748 25.96 -8.17 0.66
C MET A 748 27.29 -8.18 -0.12
N ARG A 749 27.41 -7.39 -1.19
CA ARG A 749 28.68 -7.24 -1.91
C ARG A 749 29.73 -6.57 -1.04
N PRO A 750 31.01 -6.97 -1.15
CA PRO A 750 32.13 -6.25 -0.54
C PRO A 750 32.26 -4.82 -1.06
N ASP A 751 33.08 -4.01 -0.40
CA ASP A 751 33.31 -2.62 -0.82
C ASP A 751 33.88 -2.55 -2.23
N ILE A 752 33.10 -2.04 -3.17
CA ILE A 752 33.46 -1.91 -4.58
C ILE A 752 34.61 -0.91 -4.85
N THR A 753 34.89 -0.02 -3.90
CA THR A 753 36.00 0.95 -4.02
C THR A 753 37.34 0.31 -3.76
N MET A 754 37.36 -0.85 -3.09
CA MET A 754 38.56 -1.60 -2.84
C MET A 754 38.98 -2.44 -4.07
N THR A 755 40.28 -2.61 -4.27
CA THR A 755 40.85 -3.45 -5.31
C THR A 755 41.15 -4.86 -4.81
N SER A 756 41.52 -4.99 -3.54
CA SER A 756 41.80 -6.27 -2.89
C SER A 756 40.90 -6.47 -1.69
N VAL A 757 40.07 -7.50 -1.76
CA VAL A 757 39.12 -7.90 -0.73
C VAL A 757 39.34 -9.37 -0.43
N PRO A 758 39.32 -9.81 0.85
CA PRO A 758 39.39 -11.23 1.23
C PRO A 758 38.28 -12.06 0.56
N ALA A 759 38.62 -13.28 0.13
CA ALA A 759 37.65 -14.14 -0.55
C ALA A 759 36.46 -14.52 0.32
N ASP A 760 36.61 -14.56 1.64
CA ASP A 760 35.58 -14.88 2.62
C ASP A 760 34.56 -13.74 2.90
N GLU A 761 34.77 -12.57 2.28
CA GLU A 761 33.78 -11.48 2.26
C GLU A 761 32.82 -11.59 1.07
N PHE A 762 33.08 -12.46 0.10
CA PHE A 762 32.19 -12.70 -1.01
C PHE A 762 31.18 -13.81 -0.71
N LEU A 763 29.99 -13.70 -1.33
CA LEU A 763 29.06 -14.82 -1.37
C LEU A 763 29.64 -16.01 -2.12
N PRO A 764 29.34 -17.25 -1.70
CA PRO A 764 29.82 -18.44 -2.41
C PRO A 764 29.30 -18.48 -3.86
N VAL A 765 30.16 -18.91 -4.77
CA VAL A 765 29.83 -19.02 -6.19
C VAL A 765 29.15 -20.38 -6.45
N TYR A 766 28.13 -20.37 -7.29
CA TYR A 766 27.51 -21.59 -7.79
C TYR A 766 28.03 -21.87 -9.21
N LEU A 767 28.58 -23.05 -9.42
CA LEU A 767 29.06 -23.49 -10.74
C LEU A 767 28.01 -24.35 -11.42
N ASP A 768 27.67 -24.01 -12.65
CA ASP A 768 26.72 -24.78 -13.47
C ASP A 768 27.32 -26.10 -13.97
N ASP A 769 28.61 -26.08 -14.30
CA ASP A 769 29.35 -27.22 -14.78
C ASP A 769 30.80 -27.19 -14.27
N CYS A 770 31.21 -28.26 -13.59
CA CYS A 770 32.59 -28.44 -13.12
C CYS A 770 33.62 -28.59 -14.26
N VAL A 771 33.20 -28.90 -15.49
CA VAL A 771 34.05 -29.10 -16.65
C VAL A 771 34.26 -27.81 -17.45
N GLU A 772 33.18 -27.04 -17.67
CA GLU A 772 33.20 -25.84 -18.51
C GLU A 772 33.37 -24.55 -17.74
N CYS A 773 33.25 -24.60 -16.38
CA CYS A 773 33.39 -23.43 -15.50
C CYS A 773 32.42 -22.31 -15.87
N ASN A 774 31.14 -22.64 -15.99
CA ASN A 774 30.09 -21.65 -16.10
C ASN A 774 29.74 -21.20 -14.70
N CYS A 775 30.16 -19.98 -14.34
CA CYS A 775 29.81 -19.40 -13.04
C CYS A 775 28.52 -18.59 -13.13
N ILE A 776 27.71 -18.71 -12.07
CA ILE A 776 26.50 -17.96 -11.93
C ILE A 776 26.78 -16.78 -10.98
N ASP A 777 26.42 -15.57 -11.40
CA ASP A 777 26.49 -14.36 -10.56
C ASP A 777 25.65 -14.54 -9.29
N PRO A 778 26.23 -14.55 -8.09
CA PRO A 778 25.48 -14.74 -6.85
C PRO A 778 24.80 -13.46 -6.35
N TYR A 779 25.03 -12.32 -6.98
CA TYR A 779 24.62 -11.00 -6.49
C TYR A 779 23.47 -10.36 -7.27
N SER A 780 23.59 -10.32 -8.60
CA SER A 780 22.66 -9.54 -9.42
C SER A 780 21.28 -10.17 -9.44
N TYR A 781 20.28 -9.38 -9.06
CA TYR A 781 18.88 -9.77 -9.06
C TYR A 781 18.56 -11.06 -8.29
N ARG A 782 19.26 -11.28 -7.17
CA ARG A 782 19.06 -12.44 -6.30
C ARG A 782 18.64 -12.01 -4.90
N VAL A 783 17.72 -12.78 -4.33
CA VAL A 783 17.24 -12.58 -2.96
C VAL A 783 17.18 -13.91 -2.22
N SER A 784 17.46 -13.87 -0.92
CA SER A 784 17.14 -14.97 0.00
C SER A 784 15.90 -14.62 0.80
N ILE A 785 14.92 -15.53 0.80
CA ILE A 785 13.70 -15.39 1.59
C ILE A 785 13.72 -16.43 2.70
N VAL A 786 13.66 -15.95 3.94
CA VAL A 786 13.74 -16.78 5.14
C VAL A 786 12.39 -16.78 5.84
N LEU A 787 11.86 -17.97 6.11
CA LEU A 787 10.54 -18.21 6.67
C LEU A 787 10.64 -19.16 7.88
N PRO A 788 9.89 -18.91 8.99
CA PRO A 788 9.83 -19.81 10.15
C PRO A 788 8.94 -21.03 9.83
N GLY A 789 9.55 -22.13 9.39
CA GLY A 789 8.85 -23.34 8.96
C GLY A 789 8.16 -24.16 10.06
N TYR A 790 8.28 -23.74 11.34
CA TYR A 790 7.73 -24.45 12.51
C TYR A 790 6.35 -23.94 12.94
N THR A 791 5.85 -22.84 12.35
CA THR A 791 4.54 -22.28 12.72
C THR A 791 3.40 -23.15 12.24
N GLN A 792 2.20 -22.96 12.79
CA GLN A 792 1.04 -23.79 12.50
C GLN A 792 0.72 -23.85 11.00
N ARG A 793 0.58 -22.71 10.33
CA ARG A 793 0.24 -22.68 8.90
C ARG A 793 1.41 -23.15 8.02
N PHE A 794 2.64 -22.74 8.34
CA PHE A 794 3.82 -23.08 7.56
C PHE A 794 4.29 -24.53 7.76
N SER A 795 3.79 -25.23 8.78
CA SER A 795 3.98 -26.68 8.91
C SER A 795 3.08 -27.50 7.98
N ASN A 796 2.00 -26.90 7.44
CA ASN A 796 1.14 -27.52 6.45
C ASN A 796 1.77 -27.49 5.06
N ILE A 797 1.79 -28.63 4.35
CA ILE A 797 2.46 -28.76 3.04
C ILE A 797 1.75 -27.92 1.98
N ASP A 798 0.42 -27.93 1.95
CA ASP A 798 -0.36 -27.23 0.92
C ASP A 798 -0.23 -25.71 1.09
N PHE A 799 -0.17 -25.24 2.35
CA PHE A 799 0.08 -23.82 2.63
C PHE A 799 1.50 -23.39 2.24
N ARG A 800 2.51 -24.25 2.43
CA ARG A 800 3.89 -23.97 1.97
C ARG A 800 3.98 -23.89 0.45
N ASP A 801 3.36 -24.83 -0.25
CA ASP A 801 3.35 -24.85 -1.72
C ASP A 801 2.69 -23.58 -2.26
N PHE A 802 1.54 -23.20 -1.70
CA PHE A 802 0.88 -21.92 -1.99
C PHE A 802 1.80 -20.71 -1.72
N MET A 803 2.48 -20.69 -0.56
CA MET A 803 3.36 -19.59 -0.18
C MET A 803 4.58 -19.47 -1.11
N GLU A 804 5.16 -20.60 -1.53
CA GLU A 804 6.28 -20.60 -2.49
C GLU A 804 5.86 -20.14 -3.88
N GLU A 805 4.68 -20.55 -4.34
CA GLU A 805 4.11 -20.09 -5.61
C GLU A 805 3.82 -18.59 -5.56
N LEU A 806 3.16 -18.12 -4.50
CA LEU A 806 2.88 -16.71 -4.29
C LEU A 806 4.16 -15.85 -4.26
N ILE A 807 5.21 -16.30 -3.57
CA ILE A 807 6.51 -15.60 -3.55
C ILE A 807 7.07 -15.46 -4.97
N ARG A 808 7.00 -16.49 -5.79
CA ARG A 808 7.52 -16.45 -7.16
C ARG A 808 6.68 -15.60 -8.09
N GLU A 809 5.36 -15.55 -7.89
CA GLU A 809 4.44 -14.71 -8.67
C GLU A 809 4.56 -13.23 -8.33
N GLU A 810 4.80 -12.89 -7.05
CA GLU A 810 4.84 -11.50 -6.59
C GLU A 810 6.21 -10.83 -6.74
N LEU A 811 7.28 -11.61 -6.89
CA LEU A 811 8.59 -11.06 -7.18
C LEU A 811 8.67 -10.49 -8.61
N PRO A 812 9.41 -9.38 -8.83
CA PRO A 812 9.71 -8.92 -10.17
C PRO A 812 10.33 -10.06 -11.02
N ALA A 813 9.90 -10.22 -12.27
CA ALA A 813 10.24 -11.35 -13.13
C ALA A 813 11.75 -11.60 -13.34
N HIS A 814 12.58 -10.58 -13.11
CA HIS A 814 14.04 -10.66 -13.21
C HIS A 814 14.74 -11.02 -11.87
N VAL A 815 13.99 -11.14 -10.77
CA VAL A 815 14.52 -11.44 -9.43
C VAL A 815 14.34 -12.92 -9.13
N VAL A 816 15.43 -13.61 -8.78
CA VAL A 816 15.44 -15.04 -8.48
C VAL A 816 15.48 -15.26 -6.97
N PRO A 817 14.46 -15.87 -6.36
CA PRO A 817 14.43 -16.16 -4.93
C PRO A 817 15.11 -17.48 -4.57
N LYS A 818 15.83 -17.48 -3.45
CA LYS A 818 16.20 -18.67 -2.69
C LYS A 818 15.30 -18.72 -1.45
N ILE A 819 14.37 -19.66 -1.39
CA ILE A 819 13.42 -19.79 -0.28
C ILE A 819 13.97 -20.79 0.75
N CYS A 820 14.04 -20.39 2.01
CA CYS A 820 14.53 -21.18 3.11
C CYS A 820 13.50 -21.26 4.24
N TRP A 821 13.02 -22.46 4.52
CA TRP A 821 12.14 -22.77 5.64
C TRP A 821 12.99 -23.19 6.83
N VAL A 822 13.09 -22.34 7.85
CA VAL A 822 13.99 -22.53 8.98
C VAL A 822 13.27 -23.15 10.17
N GLY A 823 13.90 -24.13 10.84
CA GLY A 823 13.40 -24.67 12.09
C GLY A 823 13.64 -23.73 13.28
N GLU A 824 12.87 -23.88 14.32
CA GLU A 824 13.04 -23.09 15.55
C GLU A 824 14.41 -23.32 16.19
N ARG A 825 14.89 -24.58 16.19
CA ARG A 825 16.17 -24.97 16.79
C ARG A 825 16.91 -25.99 15.94
N LYS A 826 18.22 -25.92 15.96
CA LYS A 826 19.09 -26.86 15.25
C LYS A 826 18.89 -28.29 15.76
N GLY A 827 18.33 -29.16 14.91
CA GLY A 827 18.09 -30.57 15.24
C GLY A 827 17.10 -30.82 16.36
N HIS A 828 16.24 -29.84 16.72
CA HIS A 828 15.30 -29.94 17.85
C HIS A 828 15.96 -30.26 19.22
N VAL A 829 17.21 -29.85 19.39
CA VAL A 829 17.95 -30.07 20.63
C VAL A 829 17.71 -28.89 21.57
N PRO A 830 17.27 -29.11 22.82
CA PRO A 830 17.13 -28.04 23.82
C PRO A 830 18.47 -27.33 24.02
N ASP A 831 18.43 -26.04 24.34
CA ASP A 831 19.58 -25.20 24.64
C ASP A 831 20.57 -25.01 23.46
N THR A 832 20.24 -25.42 22.22
CA THR A 832 20.97 -24.99 21.04
C THR A 832 20.51 -23.59 20.61
N GLU A 833 21.44 -22.84 20.04
CA GLU A 833 21.13 -21.54 19.45
C GLU A 833 20.07 -21.71 18.37
N ASN A 834 19.11 -20.76 18.33
CA ASN A 834 18.10 -20.75 17.30
C ASN A 834 18.70 -20.09 16.03
N ASP A 835 18.84 -20.85 14.95
CA ASP A 835 19.45 -20.39 13.70
C ASP A 835 18.73 -19.17 13.13
N LEU A 836 17.42 -19.06 13.30
CA LEU A 836 16.62 -17.93 12.83
C LEU A 836 16.93 -16.66 13.64
N ILE A 837 17.09 -16.78 14.96
CA ILE A 837 17.47 -15.67 15.85
C ILE A 837 18.88 -15.17 15.52
N ASN A 838 19.82 -16.09 15.31
CA ASN A 838 21.19 -15.73 14.95
C ASN A 838 21.23 -15.00 13.61
N PHE A 839 20.47 -15.48 12.62
CA PHE A 839 20.29 -14.81 11.35
C PHE A 839 19.66 -13.42 11.51
N GLU A 840 18.58 -13.29 12.28
CA GLU A 840 17.90 -12.01 12.49
C GLU A 840 18.84 -10.98 13.14
N ASN A 841 19.59 -11.38 14.15
CA ASN A 841 20.58 -10.50 14.80
C ASN A 841 21.69 -10.09 13.83
N ALA A 842 22.27 -11.01 13.08
CA ALA A 842 23.30 -10.71 12.09
C ALA A 842 22.79 -9.77 10.99
N TYR A 843 21.57 -9.97 10.51
CA TYR A 843 20.95 -9.13 9.50
C TYR A 843 20.67 -7.71 10.03
N LYS A 844 20.18 -7.61 11.25
CA LYS A 844 19.94 -6.33 11.92
C LYS A 844 21.24 -5.53 12.12
N GLU A 845 22.29 -6.17 12.63
CA GLU A 845 23.60 -5.53 12.80
C GLU A 845 24.21 -5.09 11.46
N PHE A 846 24.15 -5.94 10.45
CA PHE A 846 24.61 -5.60 9.11
C PHE A 846 23.88 -4.37 8.55
N LEU A 847 22.56 -4.29 8.63
CA LEU A 847 21.78 -3.15 8.16
C LEU A 847 22.11 -1.87 8.95
N LEU A 848 22.26 -1.95 10.27
CA LEU A 848 22.62 -0.80 11.12
C LEU A 848 24.00 -0.22 10.76
N LYS A 849 24.97 -1.07 10.44
CA LYS A 849 26.30 -0.63 9.98
C LYS A 849 26.26 -0.03 8.58
N ARG A 850 25.44 -0.58 7.71
CA ARG A 850 25.29 -0.09 6.34
C ARG A 850 24.62 1.29 6.27
N THR A 851 23.83 1.69 7.26
CA THR A 851 23.27 3.06 7.36
C THR A 851 24.32 4.13 7.66
N ASP A 852 25.48 3.75 8.17
CA ASP A 852 26.59 4.67 8.41
C ASP A 852 27.39 4.88 7.10
N LEU A 853 27.08 5.96 6.40
CA LEU A 853 27.72 6.27 5.12
C LEU A 853 29.20 6.69 5.26
N GLU A 854 29.66 7.04 6.45
CA GLU A 854 31.07 7.32 6.71
C GLU A 854 31.87 6.02 6.88
N GLN A 855 31.24 4.99 7.43
CA GLN A 855 31.76 3.62 7.53
C GLN A 855 31.03 2.68 6.57
N LYS A 856 31.09 2.97 5.29
CA LYS A 856 30.32 2.32 4.21
C LYS A 856 30.38 0.78 4.20
N HIS A 857 31.33 0.18 4.90
CA HIS A 857 31.53 -1.25 4.90
C HIS A 857 32.19 -1.71 6.21
N ASP A 858 31.53 -2.64 6.89
CA ASP A 858 32.10 -3.39 8.02
C ASP A 858 32.24 -4.87 7.64
N PRO A 859 33.45 -5.33 7.32
CA PRO A 859 33.70 -6.71 6.90
C PRO A 859 33.21 -7.74 7.94
N ALA A 860 33.27 -7.41 9.22
CA ALA A 860 32.89 -8.35 10.29
C ALA A 860 31.38 -8.62 10.28
N THR A 861 30.56 -7.59 10.15
CA THR A 861 29.09 -7.78 10.09
C THR A 861 28.64 -8.39 8.78
N LEU A 862 29.32 -8.08 7.67
CA LEU A 862 29.05 -8.73 6.38
C LEU A 862 29.34 -10.24 6.45
N LYS A 863 30.52 -10.61 6.97
CA LYS A 863 30.88 -12.02 7.14
C LYS A 863 29.92 -12.75 8.08
N ALA A 864 29.56 -12.14 9.20
CA ALA A 864 28.60 -12.72 10.15
C ALA A 864 27.25 -13.00 9.48
N LEU A 865 26.78 -12.12 8.58
CA LEU A 865 25.55 -12.34 7.83
C LEU A 865 25.71 -13.44 6.77
N ILE A 866 26.84 -13.49 6.05
CA ILE A 866 27.13 -14.55 5.07
C ILE A 866 27.16 -15.92 5.77
N ASP A 867 27.86 -16.01 6.90
CA ASP A 867 27.96 -17.25 7.69
C ASP A 867 26.58 -17.66 8.22
N ALA A 868 25.82 -16.72 8.79
CA ALA A 868 24.46 -16.98 9.28
C ALA A 868 23.50 -17.47 8.20
N LEU A 869 23.56 -16.88 6.97
CA LEU A 869 22.76 -17.35 5.83
C LEU A 869 23.24 -18.71 5.31
N GLY A 870 24.54 -18.99 5.40
CA GLY A 870 25.13 -20.28 5.05
C GLY A 870 24.69 -21.40 5.99
N ASP A 871 24.58 -21.09 7.28
CA ASP A 871 24.19 -22.04 8.34
C ASP A 871 22.70 -22.37 8.34
N LEU A 872 21.84 -21.51 7.72
CA LEU A 872 20.41 -21.77 7.62
C LEU A 872 20.13 -23.03 6.81
N ASN A 873 19.52 -24.03 7.48
CA ASN A 873 19.10 -25.26 6.83
C ASN A 873 17.59 -25.29 6.64
N THR A 874 17.16 -25.51 5.38
CA THR A 874 15.72 -25.75 5.16
C THR A 874 15.30 -27.08 5.78
N ILE A 875 14.21 -27.02 6.57
CA ILE A 875 13.66 -28.22 7.22
C ILE A 875 12.72 -29.01 6.31
N TYR A 876 12.33 -28.41 5.17
CA TYR A 876 11.45 -29.04 4.18
C TYR A 876 12.12 -29.11 2.81
N PRO A 877 13.19 -29.94 2.63
CA PRO A 877 13.80 -30.09 1.32
C PRO A 877 12.85 -30.85 0.40
N SER A 878 12.64 -30.33 -0.81
CA SER A 878 11.81 -31.00 -1.84
C SER A 878 12.46 -32.28 -2.37
N GLY A 879 13.74 -32.52 -2.10
CA GLY A 879 14.46 -33.73 -2.42
C GLY A 879 15.96 -33.56 -2.18
N THR A 880 16.67 -34.67 -2.11
CA THR A 880 18.13 -34.67 -1.96
C THR A 880 18.74 -35.56 -3.05
N LEU A 881 19.64 -35.01 -3.85
CA LEU A 881 20.43 -35.78 -4.79
C LEU A 881 21.74 -36.16 -4.12
N TYR A 882 22.11 -37.46 -4.27
CA TYR A 882 23.36 -38.00 -3.75
C TYR A 882 24.29 -38.33 -4.91
N ASN A 883 25.56 -38.04 -4.76
CA ASN A 883 26.55 -38.64 -5.62
C ASN A 883 26.79 -40.08 -5.15
N CYS A 884 26.50 -41.06 -5.99
CA CYS A 884 26.62 -42.48 -5.64
C CYS A 884 28.07 -42.93 -5.41
N GLU A 885 29.08 -42.10 -5.67
CA GLU A 885 30.50 -42.43 -5.58
C GLU A 885 31.15 -41.99 -4.25
N THR A 886 30.50 -41.15 -3.47
CA THR A 886 31.03 -40.66 -2.19
C THR A 886 30.06 -40.95 -1.03
N GLU A 887 30.56 -41.73 -0.05
CA GLU A 887 29.82 -42.00 1.21
C GLU A 887 29.79 -40.78 2.17
N GLU A 888 30.44 -39.66 1.80
CA GLU A 888 30.52 -38.47 2.64
C GLU A 888 29.31 -37.54 2.42
N LEU A 889 28.88 -36.91 3.51
CA LEU A 889 27.74 -35.99 3.58
C LEU A 889 27.95 -34.65 2.86
N ASP A 890 29.21 -34.37 2.46
CA ASP A 890 29.66 -33.19 1.73
C ASP A 890 29.49 -33.39 0.23
N GLY A 891 28.41 -32.96 -0.33
CA GLY A 891 28.14 -33.09 -1.78
C GLY A 891 26.69 -33.35 -2.09
N LYS A 892 25.82 -33.18 -1.12
CA LYS A 892 24.37 -33.30 -1.32
C LYS A 892 23.80 -32.04 -1.95
N ILE A 893 23.17 -32.21 -3.07
CA ILE A 893 22.34 -31.17 -3.66
C ILE A 893 20.95 -31.29 -3.04
N ILE A 894 20.55 -30.31 -2.26
CA ILE A 894 19.23 -30.24 -1.66
C ILE A 894 18.35 -29.44 -2.61
N LEU A 895 17.35 -30.05 -3.21
CA LEU A 895 16.38 -29.38 -4.08
C LEU A 895 15.64 -28.35 -3.26
N GLY A 896 15.46 -27.15 -3.81
CA GLY A 896 14.87 -25.99 -3.12
C GLY A 896 15.87 -25.15 -2.30
N ARG A 897 17.07 -25.65 -2.01
CA ARG A 897 18.13 -24.91 -1.31
C ARG A 897 19.32 -24.58 -2.21
N THR A 898 19.75 -25.53 -3.05
CA THR A 898 20.88 -25.34 -3.96
C THR A 898 20.36 -24.76 -5.27
N ASN A 899 20.80 -23.55 -5.64
CA ASN A 899 20.55 -23.04 -6.97
C ASN A 899 21.33 -23.90 -7.98
N LEU A 900 20.62 -24.83 -8.57
CA LEU A 900 21.11 -25.53 -9.75
C LEU A 900 20.92 -24.58 -10.91
N GLY A 901 22.00 -23.85 -11.25
CA GLY A 901 22.17 -23.16 -12.51
C GLY A 901 20.95 -22.59 -13.23
N THR A 902 21.19 -21.67 -13.98
CA THR A 902 20.49 -21.10 -15.12
C THR A 902 18.99 -21.23 -15.21
N LEU A 903 18.41 -20.14 -15.17
CA LEU A 903 17.43 -19.78 -16.17
C LEU A 903 18.00 -18.73 -17.11
#